data_4d93f77da0248fc4622ffebca24c4064
#
_entry.id   4d93f77da0248fc4622ffebca24c4064
#
_cell.length_a   1.000
_cell.length_b   1.000
_cell.length_c   1.000
_cell.angle_alpha   90.00
_cell.angle_beta   90.00
_cell.angle_gamma   90.00
#
_symmetry.space_group_name_H-M   'P 1'
#
loop_
_entity.id
_entity.type
_entity.pdbx_description
1 polymer ?
#
loop_
_entity_poly.entity_id
_entity_poly.type
_entity_poly.pdbx_seq_one_letter_code
_entity_poly.pdbx_strand_id
1 'polypeptide(L)'
;MRTSAVSFTLCLLLLLQCGIRAVASYKTIIDVLSEDARFSTLIEHLQHTRLIPMINNLEAGTFFAPDNAAFKKYQGQEITKDIMLYHLLPQQYATEDLENGQVLESSYIRPGFLGKDDVGQMLKITEKFDTFFHVNGARIKDKDIFVNRNTTLNVIDQVLEPPRILSQVVQYQDGKLYDLMEKTGIDKVLEEERPFTTFVSAKYLLDRFNHVEKNYLVSKYGQKDLKELIEYLVISKPIYLNDHPEGETKYTSESDQDVTIKVEKNGKVYVNGHKVVEKDVLAANGVLHVVDDLPFADSLVFDTRKYLFGLNATKFVSLVDEYGLGRFLDEGSNNVTILAPTNEVLDEDDIPNNKKVQWLSYHIAQGAYGPEDLENRMLLKTEYNSSQLNGQSQRLLVTVGNDRRDIKDRHSLLKAIRFGDHSKVVGDDMSVGGNAIYRISDPLNLPMDIFSSLVIDLDVSTYIATLYVSGVVDELKHAKAVTLFVPTNAAFKNLGLVSRYLMHPAGRADLQTVLRYHVATSALYYQDLIGDVLEVTTLSNESLIINGRNDDNNVWIGTKEDTEKDNKLDEHGVLEETDILVSNGVVHKVDHLQIPENVSITHHNLLKGINANTMLNILKKTNLLSQVDLTDCIIMSPTDKAFENEDLESLWNDTEKLVRLAKLHIVPKSEGRKRWFLYPLLGDQVYDTLLSNRDKVVIRELGYGSTIVRVKGQPYGTHARVLDMGRVSTGERSGGVMEIDAVLFPVERGAFGLPWIWSIVIIGLIWMASISLLLLGGFLAVKKWKRSRNGYETILEAEQDDIAQEEEQENRDATRYQQQ
;
A
#
# COMPACT_ATOMS: atom_id res chain seq x y z
N MET A 1 -33.49 -2.68 129.35
CA MET A 1 -34.47 -2.76 128.27
C MET A 1 -34.63 -1.51 127.42
N ARG A 2 -33.56 -0.78 127.12
CA ARG A 2 -33.61 0.41 126.21
C ARG A 2 -32.54 0.36 125.05
N THR A 3 -31.73 -0.70 124.90
CA THR A 3 -30.73 -0.79 123.83
C THR A 3 -31.12 -1.76 122.67
N SER A 4 -32.21 -2.57 122.87
CA SER A 4 -32.66 -3.49 121.85
C SER A 4 -33.64 -2.88 120.86
N ALA A 5 -34.33 -1.75 121.19
CA ALA A 5 -35.30 -1.12 120.34
C ALA A 5 -34.65 -0.20 119.25
N VAL A 6 -33.47 0.39 119.54
CA VAL A 6 -32.78 1.27 118.58
C VAL A 6 -32.04 0.47 117.50
N SER A 7 -31.54 -0.72 117.83
CA SER A 7 -30.89 -1.65 116.88
C SER A 7 -31.86 -2.21 115.83
N PHE A 8 -33.09 -2.48 116.25
CA PHE A 8 -34.06 -3.09 115.33
C PHE A 8 -34.69 -2.02 114.38
N THR A 9 -34.79 -0.75 114.84
CA THR A 9 -35.23 0.28 113.92
C THR A 9 -34.16 0.72 112.91
N LEU A 10 -32.85 0.64 113.27
CA LEU A 10 -31.75 0.96 112.32
C LEU A 10 -31.58 -0.16 111.31
N CYS A 11 -31.77 -1.43 111.65
CA CYS A 11 -31.76 -2.56 110.67
C CYS A 11 -32.96 -2.52 109.77
N LEU A 12 -34.17 -2.12 110.27
CA LEU A 12 -35.35 -2.02 109.40
C LEU A 12 -35.25 -0.81 108.47
N LEU A 13 -34.59 0.30 108.87
CA LEU A 13 -34.26 1.41 107.97
C LEU A 13 -33.16 1.10 106.99
N LEU A 14 -32.16 0.32 107.32
CA LEU A 14 -31.17 -0.17 106.32
C LEU A 14 -31.75 -1.21 105.43
N LEU A 15 -32.69 -2.07 105.78
CA LEU A 15 -33.39 -2.97 104.90
C LEU A 15 -34.40 -2.26 104.01
N LEU A 16 -34.98 -1.13 104.50
CA LEU A 16 -35.83 -0.27 103.63
C LEU A 16 -34.98 0.62 102.65
N GLN A 17 -33.73 0.92 103.00
CA GLN A 17 -32.81 1.59 102.09
C GLN A 17 -32.19 0.65 101.06
N CYS A 18 -32.13 -0.67 101.31
CA CYS A 18 -31.73 -1.71 100.39
C CYS A 18 -32.84 -2.20 99.47
N GLY A 19 -34.15 -1.85 99.80
CA GLY A 19 -35.30 -2.36 99.07
C GLY A 19 -35.88 -1.48 98.01
N ILE A 20 -35.37 -0.26 97.79
CA ILE A 20 -35.76 0.61 96.69
C ILE A 20 -34.53 1.00 95.84
N ARG A 21 -33.84 0.04 95.36
CA ARG A 21 -33.30 0.31 94.03
C ARG A 21 -34.54 0.22 93.14
N ALA A 22 -35.05 1.34 92.78
CA ALA A 22 -35.92 1.41 91.63
C ALA A 22 -35.11 0.77 90.48
N VAL A 23 -35.57 -0.42 90.11
CA VAL A 23 -35.17 -1.01 88.85
C VAL A 23 -35.66 0.04 87.86
N ALA A 24 -34.80 0.92 87.49
CA ALA A 24 -35.10 1.76 86.34
C ALA A 24 -35.42 0.79 85.19
N SER A 25 -36.75 0.64 84.95
CA SER A 25 -37.18 -0.09 83.77
C SER A 25 -36.60 0.60 82.52
N TYR A 26 -35.51 0.07 82.08
CA TYR A 26 -34.96 0.61 80.77
C TYR A 26 -35.98 0.24 79.72
N LYS A 27 -36.48 1.29 78.99
CA LYS A 27 -37.34 1.08 77.83
C LYS A 27 -36.53 0.29 76.83
N THR A 28 -37.17 -0.69 76.20
CA THR A 28 -36.63 -1.37 75.03
C THR A 28 -36.96 -0.58 73.72
N ILE A 29 -36.31 -0.95 72.62
CA ILE A 29 -36.66 -0.35 71.30
C ILE A 29 -38.14 -0.55 71.00
N ILE A 30 -38.67 -1.75 71.34
CA ILE A 30 -40.07 -2.10 71.08
C ILE A 30 -41.01 -1.25 71.94
N ASP A 31 -40.60 -0.95 73.16
CA ASP A 31 -41.45 -0.08 74.04
C ASP A 31 -41.59 1.30 73.45
N VAL A 32 -40.44 1.88 72.98
CA VAL A 32 -40.43 3.18 72.33
C VAL A 32 -41.27 3.18 71.04
N LEU A 33 -41.12 2.16 70.19
CA LEU A 33 -41.86 2.01 68.95
C LEU A 33 -43.37 1.85 69.19
N SER A 34 -43.76 1.18 70.29
CA SER A 34 -45.18 0.93 70.66
C SER A 34 -45.90 2.15 71.15
N GLU A 35 -45.17 3.14 71.66
CA GLU A 35 -45.72 4.43 72.16
C GLU A 35 -46.05 5.37 70.97
N ASP A 36 -45.58 5.10 69.78
CA ASP A 36 -45.79 5.96 68.59
C ASP A 36 -46.51 5.21 67.47
N ALA A 37 -47.69 5.64 67.13
CA ALA A 37 -48.53 5.05 66.11
C ALA A 37 -47.91 5.04 64.70
N ARG A 38 -46.84 5.85 64.43
CA ARG A 38 -46.09 5.86 63.20
C ARG A 38 -45.36 4.58 62.89
N PHE A 39 -45.17 3.72 63.87
CA PHE A 39 -44.37 2.48 63.73
C PHE A 39 -45.25 1.21 63.76
N SER A 40 -46.57 1.32 63.67
CA SER A 40 -47.47 0.13 63.72
C SER A 40 -47.08 -0.90 62.60
N THR A 41 -46.78 -0.50 61.39
CA THR A 41 -46.33 -1.36 60.27
C THR A 41 -44.99 -2.00 60.59
N LEU A 42 -44.06 -1.22 61.16
CA LEU A 42 -42.74 -1.74 61.52
C LEU A 42 -42.84 -2.82 62.56
N ILE A 43 -43.66 -2.61 63.64
CA ILE A 43 -43.90 -3.59 64.67
C ILE A 43 -44.49 -4.87 64.09
N GLU A 44 -45.47 -4.77 63.21
CA GLU A 44 -46.05 -5.90 62.48
C GLU A 44 -44.98 -6.71 61.74
N HIS A 45 -44.10 -6.11 61.01
CA HIS A 45 -43.00 -6.79 60.32
C HIS A 45 -41.99 -7.40 61.25
N LEU A 46 -41.63 -6.73 62.38
CA LEU A 46 -40.75 -7.26 63.37
C LEU A 46 -41.37 -8.47 64.10
N GLN A 47 -42.72 -8.55 64.27
CA GLN A 47 -43.47 -9.72 64.78
C GLN A 47 -43.40 -10.86 63.74
N HIS A 48 -43.74 -10.63 62.52
CA HIS A 48 -43.72 -11.61 61.45
C HIS A 48 -42.33 -12.26 61.24
N THR A 49 -41.29 -11.46 61.37
CA THR A 49 -39.89 -11.91 61.23
C THR A 49 -39.29 -12.47 62.48
N ARG A 50 -40.09 -12.50 63.63
CA ARG A 50 -39.71 -12.98 64.98
C ARG A 50 -38.45 -12.31 65.52
N LEU A 51 -38.23 -11.03 65.25
CA LEU A 51 -37.07 -10.28 65.73
C LEU A 51 -37.31 -9.58 67.05
N ILE A 52 -38.51 -9.45 67.54
CA ILE A 52 -38.84 -8.78 68.84
C ILE A 52 -37.99 -9.25 69.98
N PRO A 53 -37.79 -10.56 70.20
CA PRO A 53 -36.96 -11.01 71.34
C PRO A 53 -35.49 -10.58 71.17
N MET A 54 -34.97 -10.61 70.01
CA MET A 54 -33.58 -10.19 69.69
C MET A 54 -33.42 -8.72 70.02
N ILE A 55 -34.29 -7.84 69.41
CA ILE A 55 -34.25 -6.39 69.56
C ILE A 55 -34.45 -5.97 71.07
N ASN A 56 -35.29 -6.63 71.79
CA ASN A 56 -35.50 -6.34 73.26
C ASN A 56 -34.30 -6.71 74.11
N ASN A 57 -33.45 -7.64 73.68
CA ASN A 57 -32.26 -8.08 74.38
C ASN A 57 -30.98 -7.39 73.91
N LEU A 58 -31.09 -6.35 73.08
CA LEU A 58 -29.94 -5.59 72.60
C LEU A 58 -29.27 -4.84 73.77
N GLU A 59 -27.97 -5.11 74.01
CA GLU A 59 -27.17 -4.39 74.99
C GLU A 59 -26.72 -3.04 74.53
N ALA A 60 -26.44 -2.95 73.21
CA ALA A 60 -26.07 -1.73 72.49
C ALA A 60 -26.56 -1.81 71.06
N GLY A 61 -26.82 -0.64 70.43
CA GLY A 61 -27.16 -0.61 69.00
C GLY A 61 -27.79 0.69 68.52
N THR A 62 -27.82 0.85 67.23
CA THR A 62 -28.56 1.90 66.56
C THR A 62 -29.59 1.28 65.64
N PHE A 63 -30.85 1.66 65.78
CA PHE A 63 -31.92 1.18 64.87
C PHE A 63 -32.45 2.29 64.02
N PHE A 64 -32.32 2.10 62.72
CA PHE A 64 -32.92 3.00 61.70
C PHE A 64 -34.38 2.53 61.45
N ALA A 65 -35.33 3.20 62.04
CA ALA A 65 -36.73 2.82 62.04
C ALA A 65 -37.51 3.47 60.91
N PRO A 66 -37.96 2.76 59.89
CA PRO A 66 -38.84 3.29 58.86
C PRO A 66 -40.24 3.53 59.43
N ASP A 67 -40.81 4.71 59.17
CA ASP A 67 -42.18 5.00 59.57
C ASP A 67 -43.22 4.36 58.62
N ASN A 68 -44.50 4.36 58.97
CA ASN A 68 -45.56 3.83 58.12
C ASN A 68 -45.62 4.47 56.73
N ALA A 69 -45.18 5.70 56.60
CA ALA A 69 -45.11 6.37 55.29
C ALA A 69 -43.97 5.82 54.44
N ALA A 70 -42.84 5.39 55.06
CA ALA A 70 -41.74 4.74 54.37
C ALA A 70 -42.18 3.38 53.78
N PHE A 71 -42.91 2.56 54.58
CA PHE A 71 -43.46 1.31 54.09
C PHE A 71 -44.48 1.47 52.98
N LYS A 72 -45.32 2.52 53.00
CA LYS A 72 -46.28 2.85 51.93
C LYS A 72 -45.61 3.21 50.63
N LYS A 73 -44.42 3.77 50.67
CA LYS A 73 -43.59 4.07 49.49
C LYS A 73 -42.79 2.89 48.96
N TYR A 74 -42.59 1.88 49.80
CA TYR A 74 -41.78 0.72 49.47
C TYR A 74 -42.43 -0.11 48.36
N GLN A 75 -41.69 -0.30 47.26
CA GLN A 75 -42.10 -1.07 46.09
C GLN A 75 -41.25 -2.33 45.92
N GLY A 76 -40.41 -2.66 46.90
CA GLY A 76 -39.51 -3.80 46.85
C GLY A 76 -40.23 -5.13 47.14
N GLN A 77 -39.44 -6.17 47.38
CA GLN A 77 -39.91 -7.50 47.66
C GLN A 77 -40.58 -7.57 49.06
N GLU A 78 -41.12 -8.72 49.42
CA GLU A 78 -41.64 -9.00 50.76
C GLU A 78 -40.59 -8.67 51.84
N ILE A 79 -41.01 -8.00 52.91
CA ILE A 79 -40.13 -7.64 54.03
C ILE A 79 -39.68 -8.89 54.76
N THR A 80 -38.42 -9.24 54.56
CA THR A 80 -37.77 -10.41 55.15
C THR A 80 -37.08 -10.06 56.46
N LYS A 81 -36.69 -11.12 57.23
CA LYS A 81 -35.84 -11.00 58.42
C LYS A 81 -34.54 -10.24 58.13
N ASP A 82 -33.94 -10.52 56.96
CA ASP A 82 -32.66 -9.93 56.50
C ASP A 82 -32.78 -8.44 56.28
N ILE A 83 -33.86 -7.98 55.65
CA ILE A 83 -34.18 -6.55 55.51
C ILE A 83 -34.27 -5.88 56.87
N MET A 84 -34.95 -6.48 57.84
CA MET A 84 -35.09 -5.91 59.22
C MET A 84 -33.75 -5.89 59.96
N LEU A 85 -32.91 -6.92 59.83
CA LEU A 85 -31.57 -6.98 60.43
C LEU A 85 -30.63 -5.94 59.79
N TYR A 86 -30.84 -5.59 58.50
CA TYR A 86 -30.07 -4.56 57.82
C TYR A 86 -30.33 -3.16 58.35
N HIS A 87 -31.48 -2.90 59.02
CA HIS A 87 -31.80 -1.64 59.70
C HIS A 87 -31.15 -1.49 61.07
N LEU A 88 -30.56 -2.56 61.61
CA LEU A 88 -29.98 -2.60 62.96
C LEU A 88 -28.44 -2.57 62.88
N LEU A 89 -27.81 -1.67 63.61
CA LEU A 89 -26.37 -1.67 63.84
C LEU A 89 -26.04 -2.26 65.21
N PRO A 90 -24.98 -3.09 65.34
CA PRO A 90 -24.58 -3.67 66.61
C PRO A 90 -23.93 -2.68 67.58
N GLN A 91 -23.67 -1.45 67.16
CA GLN A 91 -23.06 -0.38 67.94
C GLN A 91 -23.97 0.84 67.99
N GLN A 92 -23.86 1.62 69.08
CA GLN A 92 -24.58 2.87 69.25
C GLN A 92 -23.81 3.98 68.53
N TYR A 93 -24.51 4.72 67.64
CA TYR A 93 -24.04 5.94 67.02
C TYR A 93 -25.06 7.06 67.28
N ALA A 94 -24.61 8.16 67.88
CA ALA A 94 -25.38 9.39 67.89
C ALA A 94 -25.18 10.10 66.55
N THR A 95 -26.13 10.96 66.13
CA THR A 95 -25.99 11.66 64.84
C THR A 95 -24.83 12.67 64.82
N GLU A 96 -24.37 13.11 65.97
CA GLU A 96 -23.15 13.95 66.14
C GLU A 96 -21.85 13.18 65.88
N ASP A 97 -21.86 11.83 65.97
CA ASP A 97 -20.74 10.94 65.69
C ASP A 97 -20.71 10.47 64.22
N LEU A 98 -21.72 10.83 63.44
CA LEU A 98 -21.82 10.41 62.05
C LEU A 98 -21.06 11.37 61.14
N GLU A 99 -20.22 10.83 60.30
CA GLU A 99 -19.46 11.57 59.27
C GLU A 99 -19.98 11.31 57.87
N ASN A 100 -19.85 12.32 57.02
CA ASN A 100 -20.20 12.16 55.60
C ASN A 100 -19.29 11.18 54.89
N GLY A 101 -19.87 10.13 54.30
CA GLY A 101 -19.17 9.03 53.60
C GLY A 101 -18.85 7.86 54.54
N GLN A 102 -19.06 7.97 55.85
CA GLN A 102 -18.81 6.89 56.80
C GLN A 102 -19.57 5.61 56.45
N VAL A 103 -18.88 4.48 56.56
CA VAL A 103 -19.45 3.14 56.31
C VAL A 103 -19.61 2.42 57.62
N LEU A 104 -20.85 1.99 57.94
CA LEU A 104 -21.24 1.37 59.20
C LEU A 104 -21.68 -0.09 58.94
N GLU A 105 -21.36 -0.98 59.88
CA GLU A 105 -21.70 -2.40 59.79
C GLU A 105 -23.11 -2.66 60.40
N SER A 106 -23.98 -3.36 59.68
CA SER A 106 -25.30 -3.77 60.13
C SER A 106 -25.27 -5.13 60.80
N SER A 107 -26.40 -5.48 61.48
CA SER A 107 -26.59 -6.82 62.00
C SER A 107 -27.02 -7.88 61.00
N TYR A 108 -27.16 -7.50 59.75
CA TYR A 108 -27.39 -8.46 58.62
C TYR A 108 -26.09 -9.07 58.13
N ILE A 109 -25.87 -10.35 58.44
CA ILE A 109 -24.63 -11.07 58.07
C ILE A 109 -24.90 -11.99 56.88
N ARG A 110 -24.03 -11.91 55.89
CA ARG A 110 -23.90 -12.92 54.80
C ARG A 110 -22.51 -13.55 54.91
N PRO A 111 -22.42 -14.80 55.46
CA PRO A 111 -21.13 -15.41 55.72
C PRO A 111 -20.24 -15.45 54.47
N GLY A 112 -18.96 -15.14 54.60
CA GLY A 112 -17.98 -15.13 53.49
C GLY A 112 -17.99 -13.90 52.57
N PHE A 113 -19.14 -13.25 52.40
CA PHE A 113 -19.29 -12.17 51.37
C PHE A 113 -18.34 -10.98 51.56
N LEU A 114 -18.04 -10.61 52.81
CA LEU A 114 -17.10 -9.52 53.14
C LEU A 114 -15.78 -10.04 53.74
N GLY A 115 -15.45 -11.30 53.47
CA GLY A 115 -14.15 -11.92 53.83
C GLY A 115 -14.12 -12.62 55.20
N LYS A 116 -15.15 -12.43 56.05
CA LYS A 116 -15.29 -13.13 57.30
C LYS A 116 -16.76 -13.55 57.48
N ASP A 117 -16.98 -14.59 58.25
CA ASP A 117 -18.31 -15.15 58.45
C ASP A 117 -19.21 -14.33 59.40
N ASP A 118 -18.59 -13.41 60.14
CA ASP A 118 -19.24 -12.61 61.19
C ASP A 118 -19.40 -11.11 60.84
N VAL A 119 -19.03 -10.70 59.65
CA VAL A 119 -19.15 -9.30 59.19
C VAL A 119 -20.53 -9.02 58.60
N GLY A 120 -21.19 -8.00 59.17
CA GLY A 120 -22.48 -7.53 58.67
C GLY A 120 -22.39 -6.74 57.41
N GLN A 121 -23.50 -6.71 56.66
CA GLN A 121 -23.61 -5.88 55.41
C GLN A 121 -23.54 -4.39 55.76
N MET A 122 -22.83 -3.63 54.91
CA MET A 122 -22.46 -2.26 55.18
C MET A 122 -23.59 -1.27 54.81
N LEU A 123 -23.70 -0.20 55.62
CA LEU A 123 -24.54 0.97 55.40
C LEU A 123 -23.64 2.20 55.18
N LYS A 124 -24.03 3.11 54.31
CA LYS A 124 -23.28 4.35 54.02
C LYS A 124 -24.04 5.57 54.47
N ILE A 125 -23.40 6.38 55.27
CA ILE A 125 -23.93 7.68 55.71
C ILE A 125 -23.56 8.74 54.70
N THR A 126 -24.53 9.57 54.32
CA THR A 126 -24.28 10.73 53.44
C THR A 126 -24.95 11.97 54.02
N GLU A 127 -24.23 13.07 54.03
CA GLU A 127 -24.77 14.37 54.47
C GLU A 127 -25.17 15.18 53.25
N LYS A 128 -26.39 15.71 53.21
CA LYS A 128 -26.84 16.62 52.15
C LYS A 128 -27.19 18.01 52.72
N PHE A 129 -26.64 19.02 52.08
CA PHE A 129 -26.90 20.44 52.46
C PHE A 129 -26.46 20.83 53.88
N ASP A 130 -25.38 20.18 54.38
CA ASP A 130 -24.80 20.45 55.73
C ASP A 130 -25.80 20.39 56.92
N THR A 131 -26.90 19.68 56.74
CA THR A 131 -27.97 19.63 57.78
C THR A 131 -28.73 18.31 57.89
N PHE A 132 -28.68 17.47 56.85
CA PHE A 132 -29.50 16.26 56.82
C PHE A 132 -28.65 15.04 56.52
N PHE A 133 -28.60 14.13 57.49
CA PHE A 133 -27.99 12.82 57.27
C PHE A 133 -28.95 11.87 56.55
N HIS A 134 -28.40 11.09 55.65
CA HIS A 134 -29.08 10.02 54.95
C HIS A 134 -28.30 8.72 55.19
N VAL A 135 -29.01 7.63 55.35
CA VAL A 135 -28.44 6.27 55.42
C VAL A 135 -28.88 5.52 54.14
N ASN A 136 -27.93 5.10 53.30
CA ASN A 136 -28.20 4.53 51.96
C ASN A 136 -29.28 5.30 51.17
N GLY A 137 -29.26 6.64 51.25
CA GLY A 137 -30.20 7.52 50.58
C GLY A 137 -31.51 7.78 51.33
N ALA A 138 -31.86 7.01 52.37
CA ALA A 138 -33.00 7.27 53.19
C ALA A 138 -32.69 8.43 54.15
N ARG A 139 -33.55 9.46 54.18
CA ARG A 139 -33.38 10.63 55.05
C ARG A 139 -33.73 10.31 56.52
N ILE A 140 -32.84 10.69 57.44
CA ILE A 140 -33.13 10.65 58.88
C ILE A 140 -34.05 11.85 59.21
N LYS A 141 -35.28 11.57 59.62
CA LYS A 141 -36.31 12.55 59.96
C LYS A 141 -36.20 12.99 61.42
N ASP A 142 -36.32 12.04 62.33
CA ASP A 142 -36.15 12.26 63.76
C ASP A 142 -34.91 11.51 64.17
N LYS A 143 -33.97 12.24 64.78
CA LYS A 143 -32.67 11.74 65.15
C LYS A 143 -32.55 11.61 66.69
N ASP A 144 -31.64 10.70 67.09
CA ASP A 144 -31.16 10.55 68.45
C ASP A 144 -32.28 10.35 69.45
N ILE A 145 -33.29 9.52 69.13
CA ILE A 145 -34.24 9.03 70.08
C ILE A 145 -33.54 7.98 70.99
N PHE A 146 -32.99 8.41 72.15
CA PHE A 146 -32.30 7.55 73.06
C PHE A 146 -33.30 6.60 73.78
N VAL A 147 -33.16 5.32 73.52
CA VAL A 147 -33.97 4.26 74.19
C VAL A 147 -33.44 3.95 75.57
N ASN A 148 -32.12 3.83 75.66
CA ASN A 148 -31.34 3.65 76.88
C ASN A 148 -29.93 4.23 76.68
N ARG A 149 -28.99 3.95 77.63
CA ARG A 149 -27.62 4.52 77.56
C ARG A 149 -26.81 4.10 76.34
N ASN A 150 -27.10 2.93 75.81
CA ASN A 150 -26.30 2.31 74.72
C ASN A 150 -27.11 2.05 73.42
N THR A 151 -28.39 2.47 73.37
CA THR A 151 -29.27 2.19 72.24
C THR A 151 -29.95 3.46 71.75
N THR A 152 -29.83 3.71 70.44
CA THR A 152 -30.39 4.90 69.74
C THR A 152 -31.32 4.45 68.62
N LEU A 153 -32.42 5.17 68.44
CA LEU A 153 -33.39 4.99 67.39
C LEU A 153 -33.41 6.24 66.52
N ASN A 154 -33.25 6.06 65.22
CA ASN A 154 -33.31 7.12 64.20
C ASN A 154 -34.44 6.82 63.21
N VAL A 155 -35.42 7.76 63.07
CA VAL A 155 -36.53 7.61 62.12
C VAL A 155 -36.10 7.91 60.70
N ILE A 156 -36.37 7.00 59.79
CA ILE A 156 -36.05 7.14 58.40
C ILE A 156 -37.28 7.15 57.49
N ASP A 157 -37.18 7.83 56.35
CA ASP A 157 -38.29 8.04 55.39
C ASP A 157 -38.44 6.98 54.29
N GLN A 158 -37.54 5.97 54.28
CA GLN A 158 -37.55 4.85 53.33
C GLN A 158 -37.12 3.58 54.07
N VAL A 159 -37.52 2.41 53.55
CA VAL A 159 -37.04 1.10 53.98
C VAL A 159 -35.67 0.87 53.34
N LEU A 160 -34.68 0.43 54.11
CA LEU A 160 -33.33 0.12 53.63
C LEU A 160 -33.37 -1.27 53.00
N GLU A 161 -32.92 -1.36 51.76
CA GLU A 161 -32.68 -2.63 51.10
C GLU A 161 -31.23 -3.04 51.22
N PRO A 162 -30.92 -4.30 51.53
CA PRO A 162 -29.56 -4.82 51.46
C PRO A 162 -28.94 -4.61 50.09
N PRO A 163 -27.63 -4.33 50.01
CA PRO A 163 -26.97 -4.10 48.72
C PRO A 163 -27.07 -5.34 47.82
N ARG A 164 -27.14 -5.07 46.51
CA ARG A 164 -27.07 -6.11 45.49
C ARG A 164 -25.65 -6.67 45.40
N ILE A 165 -25.48 -7.83 44.78
CA ILE A 165 -24.16 -8.37 44.50
C ILE A 165 -23.41 -7.43 43.54
N LEU A 166 -22.09 -7.46 43.59
CA LEU A 166 -21.22 -6.49 42.92
C LEU A 166 -21.41 -6.50 41.41
N SER A 167 -21.62 -7.67 40.80
CA SER A 167 -21.90 -7.78 39.34
C SER A 167 -23.11 -6.95 38.93
N GLN A 168 -24.22 -6.98 39.73
CA GLN A 168 -25.42 -6.18 39.45
C GLN A 168 -25.21 -4.68 39.73
N VAL A 169 -24.35 -4.36 40.71
CA VAL A 169 -23.97 -2.94 40.94
C VAL A 169 -23.17 -2.37 39.77
N VAL A 170 -22.21 -3.14 39.25
CA VAL A 170 -21.45 -2.75 38.04
C VAL A 170 -22.39 -2.58 36.84
N GLN A 171 -23.31 -3.55 36.63
CA GLN A 171 -24.29 -3.49 35.52
C GLN A 171 -25.11 -2.20 35.54
N TYR A 172 -25.52 -1.76 36.77
CA TYR A 172 -26.29 -0.54 36.94
C TYR A 172 -25.45 0.73 36.70
N GLN A 173 -24.19 0.75 37.16
CA GLN A 173 -23.29 1.91 37.10
C GLN A 173 -22.62 2.05 35.72
N ASP A 174 -22.20 0.96 35.13
CA ASP A 174 -21.53 0.92 33.82
C ASP A 174 -21.90 -0.38 33.06
N GLY A 175 -23.04 -0.36 32.38
CA GLY A 175 -23.52 -1.50 31.60
C GLY A 175 -22.55 -1.89 30.46
N LYS A 176 -21.78 -0.95 29.89
CA LYS A 176 -20.81 -1.27 28.84
C LYS A 176 -19.60 -2.03 29.37
N LEU A 177 -19.11 -1.67 30.56
CA LEU A 177 -18.05 -2.41 31.23
C LEU A 177 -18.57 -3.80 31.64
N TYR A 178 -19.81 -3.87 32.12
CA TYR A 178 -20.46 -5.16 32.45
C TYR A 178 -20.52 -6.10 31.23
N ASP A 179 -20.89 -5.59 30.03
CA ASP A 179 -20.89 -6.38 28.78
C ASP A 179 -19.49 -6.97 28.46
N LEU A 180 -18.41 -6.27 28.81
CA LEU A 180 -17.04 -6.77 28.64
C LEU A 180 -16.70 -7.81 29.70
N MET A 181 -17.17 -7.62 30.97
CA MET A 181 -17.03 -8.59 32.07
C MET A 181 -17.76 -9.88 31.73
N GLU A 182 -18.97 -9.81 31.17
CA GLU A 182 -19.74 -10.99 30.73
C GLU A 182 -18.99 -11.77 29.64
N LYS A 183 -18.44 -11.07 28.62
CA LYS A 183 -17.64 -11.70 27.57
C LYS A 183 -16.39 -12.41 28.09
N THR A 184 -15.79 -11.92 29.14
CA THR A 184 -14.57 -12.47 29.74
C THR A 184 -14.83 -13.43 30.88
N GLY A 185 -16.09 -13.53 31.34
CA GLY A 185 -16.52 -14.38 32.47
C GLY A 185 -16.20 -13.79 33.83
N ILE A 186 -15.77 -12.52 33.93
CA ILE A 186 -15.50 -11.83 35.20
C ILE A 186 -16.79 -11.48 35.95
N ASP A 187 -17.90 -11.30 35.25
CA ASP A 187 -19.24 -11.19 35.86
C ASP A 187 -19.51 -12.31 36.85
N LYS A 188 -19.19 -13.56 36.48
CA LYS A 188 -19.36 -14.74 37.36
C LYS A 188 -18.40 -14.74 38.55
N VAL A 189 -17.18 -14.23 38.36
CA VAL A 189 -16.23 -14.05 39.46
C VAL A 189 -16.78 -13.06 40.47
N LEU A 190 -17.39 -11.96 40.03
CA LEU A 190 -18.02 -10.96 40.89
C LEU A 190 -19.34 -11.43 41.55
N GLU A 191 -19.86 -12.60 41.19
CA GLU A 191 -20.99 -13.25 41.85
C GLU A 191 -20.57 -14.21 42.99
N GLU A 192 -19.28 -14.51 43.11
CA GLU A 192 -18.77 -15.41 44.13
C GLU A 192 -19.00 -14.86 45.58
N GLU A 193 -19.13 -15.77 46.52
CA GLU A 193 -19.33 -15.47 47.96
C GLU A 193 -18.00 -15.10 48.62
N ARG A 194 -17.26 -14.14 48.04
CA ARG A 194 -16.01 -13.56 48.55
C ARG A 194 -15.95 -12.06 48.28
N PRO A 195 -15.11 -11.33 49.05
CA PRO A 195 -15.08 -9.88 48.92
C PRO A 195 -14.32 -9.37 47.69
N PHE A 196 -14.85 -8.28 47.14
CA PHE A 196 -14.21 -7.59 46.01
C PHE A 196 -14.22 -6.08 46.18
N THR A 197 -13.27 -5.47 45.53
CA THR A 197 -13.30 -4.02 45.15
C THR A 197 -13.15 -3.90 43.65
N THR A 198 -13.99 -3.12 43.01
CA THR A 198 -13.87 -2.84 41.58
C THR A 198 -14.00 -1.36 41.27
N PHE A 199 -13.48 -0.98 40.09
CA PHE A 199 -13.49 0.39 39.63
C PHE A 199 -14.31 0.51 38.35
N VAL A 200 -15.12 1.58 38.26
CA VAL A 200 -15.88 1.94 37.04
C VAL A 200 -15.63 3.41 36.67
N SER A 201 -15.91 3.77 35.45
CA SER A 201 -15.77 5.17 34.99
C SER A 201 -16.92 5.55 34.08
N ALA A 202 -17.23 6.84 34.00
CA ALA A 202 -18.15 7.37 32.99
C ALA A 202 -17.59 7.29 31.58
N LYS A 203 -16.26 7.17 31.45
CA LYS A 203 -15.59 6.95 30.18
C LYS A 203 -15.56 5.47 29.88
N TYR A 204 -15.96 5.10 28.67
CA TYR A 204 -15.90 3.71 28.24
C TYR A 204 -14.45 3.21 28.15
N LEU A 205 -14.17 2.06 28.76
CA LEU A 205 -12.81 1.47 28.84
C LEU A 205 -12.09 1.42 27.50
N LEU A 206 -12.81 0.99 26.44
CA LEU A 206 -12.20 0.84 25.12
C LEU A 206 -12.00 2.14 24.35
N ASP A 207 -12.53 3.30 24.81
CA ASP A 207 -12.38 4.56 24.06
C ASP A 207 -10.95 5.13 24.06
N ARG A 208 -10.09 4.66 24.91
CA ARG A 208 -8.67 4.99 24.93
C ARG A 208 -7.84 4.29 23.85
N PHE A 209 -8.37 3.19 23.30
CA PHE A 209 -7.72 2.42 22.26
C PHE A 209 -8.16 2.89 20.89
N ASN A 210 -7.26 2.83 19.90
CA ASN A 210 -7.63 3.09 18.51
C ASN A 210 -8.57 1.99 17.99
N HIS A 211 -9.12 2.17 16.81
CA HIS A 211 -10.12 1.25 16.24
C HIS A 211 -9.57 -0.18 16.00
N VAL A 212 -8.27 -0.32 15.69
CA VAL A 212 -7.62 -1.62 15.47
C VAL A 212 -7.42 -2.36 16.77
N GLU A 213 -6.94 -1.65 17.80
CA GLU A 213 -6.78 -2.20 19.16
C GLU A 213 -8.12 -2.63 19.76
N LYS A 214 -9.17 -1.83 19.58
CA LYS A 214 -10.55 -2.20 19.96
C LYS A 214 -10.99 -3.49 19.27
N ASN A 215 -10.83 -3.56 17.93
CA ASN A 215 -11.21 -4.74 17.17
C ASN A 215 -10.46 -5.99 17.63
N TYR A 216 -9.16 -5.85 17.92
CA TYR A 216 -8.37 -6.95 18.48
C TYR A 216 -8.92 -7.40 19.81
N LEU A 217 -9.08 -6.50 20.79
CA LEU A 217 -9.50 -6.82 22.15
C LEU A 217 -10.87 -7.52 22.20
N VAL A 218 -11.82 -7.11 21.35
CA VAL A 218 -13.16 -7.74 21.31
C VAL A 218 -13.21 -9.01 20.45
N SER A 219 -12.13 -9.32 19.69
CA SER A 219 -12.03 -10.52 18.87
C SER A 219 -11.72 -11.76 19.73
N LYS A 220 -11.90 -12.95 19.15
CA LYS A 220 -11.50 -14.21 19.79
C LYS A 220 -9.99 -14.28 20.09
N TYR A 221 -9.16 -13.53 19.38
CA TYR A 221 -7.71 -13.51 19.54
C TYR A 221 -7.25 -12.61 20.69
N GLY A 222 -8.02 -11.58 21.03
CA GLY A 222 -7.74 -10.63 22.08
C GLY A 222 -8.42 -10.95 23.42
N GLN A 223 -9.21 -12.03 23.52
CA GLN A 223 -9.98 -12.35 24.74
C GLN A 223 -9.10 -12.49 25.99
N LYS A 224 -7.90 -13.05 25.84
CA LYS A 224 -6.96 -13.18 26.97
C LYS A 224 -6.52 -11.81 27.47
N ASP A 225 -6.12 -10.94 26.57
CA ASP A 225 -5.67 -9.59 26.90
C ASP A 225 -6.82 -8.73 27.46
N LEU A 226 -8.02 -8.87 26.89
CA LEU A 226 -9.21 -8.21 27.39
C LEU A 226 -9.57 -8.69 28.80
N LYS A 227 -9.46 -9.99 29.04
CA LYS A 227 -9.70 -10.59 30.38
C LYS A 227 -8.70 -10.04 31.39
N GLU A 228 -7.40 -10.05 31.09
CA GLU A 228 -6.34 -9.51 31.95
C GLU A 228 -6.56 -8.01 32.22
N LEU A 229 -6.98 -7.25 31.22
CA LEU A 229 -7.31 -5.83 31.37
C LEU A 229 -8.48 -5.61 32.37
N ILE A 230 -9.48 -6.47 32.34
CA ILE A 230 -10.65 -6.36 33.23
C ILE A 230 -10.31 -6.92 34.62
N GLU A 231 -9.57 -8.02 34.71
CA GLU A 231 -9.08 -8.59 36.00
C GLU A 231 -8.23 -7.55 36.76
N TYR A 232 -7.53 -6.68 36.05
CA TYR A 232 -6.78 -5.58 36.67
C TYR A 232 -7.67 -4.59 37.41
N LEU A 233 -8.95 -4.46 37.07
CA LEU A 233 -9.91 -3.57 37.72
C LEU A 233 -10.54 -4.21 38.98
N VAL A 234 -10.19 -5.45 39.31
CA VAL A 234 -10.80 -6.21 40.39
C VAL A 234 -9.75 -6.59 41.44
N ILE A 235 -10.00 -6.28 42.70
CA ILE A 235 -9.17 -6.63 43.84
C ILE A 235 -9.99 -7.54 44.78
N SER A 236 -9.43 -8.68 45.20
CA SER A 236 -10.08 -9.66 46.10
C SER A 236 -10.08 -9.22 47.56
N LYS A 237 -10.43 -7.99 47.85
CA LYS A 237 -10.62 -7.43 49.20
C LYS A 237 -11.64 -6.31 49.18
N PRO A 238 -12.45 -6.10 50.26
CA PRO A 238 -13.30 -4.94 50.40
C PRO A 238 -12.44 -3.75 50.87
N ILE A 239 -12.26 -2.72 50.08
CA ILE A 239 -11.46 -1.53 50.37
C ILE A 239 -12.38 -0.33 50.44
N TYR A 240 -12.70 0.15 51.67
CA TYR A 240 -13.48 1.34 51.87
C TYR A 240 -12.55 2.55 51.93
N LEU A 241 -12.76 3.52 51.04
CA LEU A 241 -11.84 4.64 50.84
C LEU A 241 -12.06 5.79 51.81
N ASN A 242 -13.19 5.82 52.52
CA ASN A 242 -13.46 6.88 53.51
C ASN A 242 -12.59 6.69 54.75
N ASP A 243 -12.40 5.45 55.16
CA ASP A 243 -11.63 5.07 56.35
C ASP A 243 -10.19 4.64 55.99
N HIS A 244 -9.78 4.82 54.74
CA HIS A 244 -8.45 4.42 54.26
C HIS A 244 -7.36 5.39 54.79
N PRO A 245 -6.22 4.88 55.27
CA PRO A 245 -5.15 5.72 55.82
C PRO A 245 -4.54 6.62 54.76
N GLU A 246 -4.08 7.81 55.19
CA GLU A 246 -3.33 8.73 54.34
C GLU A 246 -2.03 8.07 53.80
N GLY A 247 -1.65 8.38 52.58
CA GLY A 247 -0.45 7.86 51.93
C GLY A 247 -0.74 6.96 50.75
N GLU A 248 0.24 6.21 50.30
CA GLU A 248 0.14 5.27 49.20
C GLU A 248 0.10 3.83 49.71
N THR A 249 -0.85 3.06 49.22
CA THR A 249 -1.00 1.64 49.56
C THR A 249 -1.14 0.85 48.28
N LYS A 250 -0.44 -0.27 48.15
CA LYS A 250 -0.50 -1.17 46.99
C LYS A 250 -1.39 -2.38 47.28
N TYR A 251 -2.19 -2.73 46.35
CA TYR A 251 -3.06 -3.91 46.38
C TYR A 251 -2.83 -4.74 45.12
N THR A 252 -2.88 -6.06 45.25
CA THR A 252 -2.77 -6.96 44.12
C THR A 252 -4.17 -7.16 43.51
N SER A 253 -4.29 -6.98 42.21
CA SER A 253 -5.52 -7.25 41.45
C SER A 253 -5.68 -8.73 41.11
N GLU A 254 -6.82 -9.12 40.53
CA GLU A 254 -7.06 -10.49 40.01
C GLU A 254 -6.14 -10.87 38.86
N SER A 255 -5.49 -9.90 38.20
CA SER A 255 -4.44 -10.12 37.17
C SER A 255 -3.03 -10.27 37.74
N ASP A 256 -2.89 -10.45 39.08
CA ASP A 256 -1.60 -10.51 39.79
C ASP A 256 -0.71 -9.24 39.66
N GLN A 257 -1.29 -8.10 39.31
CA GLN A 257 -0.57 -6.83 39.14
C GLN A 257 -0.96 -5.83 40.25
N ASP A 258 -0.02 -4.92 40.58
CA ASP A 258 -0.21 -3.92 41.61
C ASP A 258 -1.16 -2.79 41.18
N VAL A 259 -2.15 -2.49 41.97
CA VAL A 259 -2.98 -1.29 41.93
C VAL A 259 -2.64 -0.39 43.13
N THR A 260 -2.22 0.82 42.85
CA THR A 260 -1.80 1.79 43.89
C THR A 260 -2.95 2.73 44.22
N ILE A 261 -3.36 2.74 45.47
CA ILE A 261 -4.33 3.69 46.05
C ILE A 261 -3.58 4.74 46.86
N LYS A 262 -3.80 6.02 46.51
CA LYS A 262 -3.18 7.15 47.22
C LYS A 262 -4.25 8.05 47.82
N VAL A 263 -4.18 8.27 49.13
CA VAL A 263 -5.03 9.21 49.87
C VAL A 263 -4.20 10.43 50.25
N GLU A 264 -4.62 11.58 49.78
CA GLU A 264 -3.99 12.85 50.13
C GLU A 264 -4.53 13.43 51.43
N LYS A 265 -3.78 14.30 52.12
CA LYS A 265 -4.17 14.99 53.36
C LYS A 265 -5.47 15.81 53.27
N ASN A 266 -5.89 16.17 52.06
CA ASN A 266 -7.15 16.87 51.82
C ASN A 266 -8.32 15.93 51.58
N GLY A 267 -8.18 14.63 51.83
CA GLY A 267 -9.18 13.60 51.64
C GLY A 267 -9.45 13.18 50.21
N LYS A 268 -8.67 13.72 49.20
CA LYS A 268 -8.78 13.25 47.83
C LYS A 268 -8.09 11.92 47.66
N VAL A 269 -8.71 11.06 46.88
CA VAL A 269 -8.20 9.71 46.63
C VAL A 269 -7.93 9.52 45.15
N TYR A 270 -6.84 8.83 44.86
CA TYR A 270 -6.41 8.48 43.50
C TYR A 270 -6.11 7.00 43.38
N VAL A 271 -6.48 6.38 42.27
CA VAL A 271 -6.16 4.99 41.92
C VAL A 271 -5.26 5.01 40.71
N ASN A 272 -3.99 4.61 40.82
CA ASN A 272 -2.96 4.74 39.80
C ASN A 272 -2.91 6.15 39.13
N GLY A 273 -3.08 7.19 39.97
CA GLY A 273 -3.09 8.58 39.52
C GLY A 273 -4.46 9.10 39.01
N HIS A 274 -5.45 8.23 38.81
CA HIS A 274 -6.80 8.61 38.43
C HIS A 274 -7.64 8.98 39.63
N LYS A 275 -8.32 10.13 39.56
CA LYS A 275 -9.09 10.66 40.70
C LYS A 275 -10.35 9.85 40.92
N VAL A 276 -10.59 9.45 42.18
CA VAL A 276 -11.89 8.86 42.61
C VAL A 276 -12.94 9.98 42.65
N VAL A 277 -14.02 9.81 41.88
CA VAL A 277 -15.13 10.74 41.78
C VAL A 277 -16.21 10.41 42.82
N GLU A 278 -16.53 9.13 42.95
CA GLU A 278 -17.46 8.63 43.94
C GLU A 278 -16.84 7.44 44.69
N LYS A 279 -16.77 7.55 46.06
CA LYS A 279 -16.22 6.55 46.92
C LYS A 279 -17.35 5.63 47.41
N ASP A 280 -17.01 4.41 47.70
CA ASP A 280 -17.77 3.46 48.52
C ASP A 280 -19.24 3.28 48.08
N VAL A 281 -19.44 2.89 46.79
CA VAL A 281 -20.74 2.36 46.35
C VAL A 281 -20.84 0.92 46.83
N LEU A 282 -21.76 0.67 47.76
CA LEU A 282 -21.86 -0.59 48.47
C LEU A 282 -22.42 -1.73 47.61
N ALA A 283 -21.82 -2.89 47.76
CA ALA A 283 -22.32 -4.15 47.21
C ALA A 283 -22.34 -5.22 48.30
N ALA A 284 -23.16 -6.27 48.12
CA ALA A 284 -23.32 -7.34 49.11
C ALA A 284 -22.00 -8.10 49.36
N ASN A 285 -21.20 -8.27 48.33
CA ASN A 285 -19.88 -8.93 48.36
C ASN A 285 -18.74 -7.95 48.03
N GLY A 286 -18.85 -6.70 48.46
CA GLY A 286 -17.74 -5.77 48.26
C GLY A 286 -18.14 -4.32 48.04
N VAL A 287 -17.31 -3.59 47.34
CA VAL A 287 -17.44 -2.15 47.10
C VAL A 287 -16.98 -1.74 45.70
N LEU A 288 -17.64 -0.75 45.14
CA LEU A 288 -17.32 -0.19 43.86
C LEU A 288 -16.92 1.28 44.04
N HIS A 289 -15.89 1.72 43.30
CA HIS A 289 -15.50 3.12 43.25
C HIS A 289 -15.61 3.65 41.84
N VAL A 290 -16.14 4.86 41.66
CA VAL A 290 -16.20 5.56 40.40
C VAL A 290 -14.95 6.44 40.26
N VAL A 291 -14.19 6.24 39.20
CA VAL A 291 -12.98 7.00 38.91
C VAL A 291 -13.19 7.89 37.66
N ASP A 292 -12.42 8.94 37.53
CA ASP A 292 -12.49 9.86 36.36
C ASP A 292 -11.99 9.20 35.08
N ASP A 293 -11.08 8.21 35.19
CA ASP A 293 -10.66 7.33 34.11
C ASP A 293 -10.20 5.98 34.74
N LEU A 294 -10.43 4.87 34.01
CA LEU A 294 -10.08 3.55 34.50
C LEU A 294 -8.55 3.36 34.52
N PRO A 295 -7.96 2.84 35.61
CA PRO A 295 -6.58 2.41 35.58
C PRO A 295 -6.44 1.19 34.67
N PHE A 296 -5.28 1.04 34.03
CA PHE A 296 -4.93 -0.16 33.28
C PHE A 296 -3.47 -0.56 33.54
N ALA A 297 -3.18 -1.79 33.24
CA ALA A 297 -1.86 -2.36 33.42
C ALA A 297 -0.89 -1.94 32.32
N ASP A 298 0.34 -1.61 32.67
CA ASP A 298 1.40 -1.29 31.70
C ASP A 298 1.87 -2.55 30.93
N SER A 299 1.42 -3.74 31.32
CA SER A 299 1.75 -5.02 30.70
C SER A 299 1.10 -5.25 29.34
N LEU A 300 0.04 -4.51 28.99
CA LEU A 300 -0.64 -4.65 27.71
C LEU A 300 0.16 -3.95 26.62
N VAL A 301 0.99 -4.73 25.93
CA VAL A 301 1.75 -4.28 24.77
C VAL A 301 1.05 -4.75 23.50
N PHE A 302 0.82 -3.83 22.56
CA PHE A 302 0.33 -4.15 21.23
C PHE A 302 1.51 -4.32 20.27
N ASP A 303 1.70 -5.54 19.80
CA ASP A 303 2.69 -5.93 18.80
C ASP A 303 2.07 -5.95 17.38
N THR A 304 2.89 -6.22 16.38
CA THR A 304 2.48 -6.33 14.98
C THR A 304 1.40 -7.40 14.77
N ARG A 305 1.50 -8.53 15.47
CA ARG A 305 0.56 -9.64 15.38
C ARG A 305 -0.83 -9.22 15.86
N LYS A 306 -0.90 -8.56 17.02
CA LYS A 306 -2.15 -8.06 17.59
C LYS A 306 -2.84 -7.04 16.68
N TYR A 307 -2.04 -6.16 16.07
CA TYR A 307 -2.56 -5.22 15.07
C TYR A 307 -3.10 -5.91 13.82
N LEU A 308 -2.43 -6.92 13.30
CA LEU A 308 -2.92 -7.69 12.15
C LEU A 308 -4.24 -8.42 12.46
N PHE A 309 -4.39 -8.94 13.67
CA PHE A 309 -5.67 -9.50 14.12
C PHE A 309 -6.77 -8.44 14.19
N GLY A 310 -6.46 -7.26 14.73
CA GLY A 310 -7.38 -6.13 14.81
C GLY A 310 -7.76 -5.56 13.44
N LEU A 311 -6.87 -5.68 12.46
CA LEU A 311 -7.07 -5.33 11.06
C LEU A 311 -7.83 -6.39 10.25
N ASN A 312 -8.25 -7.50 10.87
CA ASN A 312 -8.91 -8.64 10.22
C ASN A 312 -8.04 -9.32 9.14
N ALA A 313 -6.72 -9.36 9.33
CA ALA A 313 -5.78 -10.09 8.47
C ALA A 313 -5.42 -11.47 9.04
N THR A 314 -6.40 -12.16 9.60
CA THR A 314 -6.19 -13.39 10.41
C THR A 314 -5.70 -14.56 9.57
N LYS A 315 -6.14 -14.69 8.31
CA LYS A 315 -5.63 -15.72 7.37
C LYS A 315 -4.14 -15.51 7.09
N PHE A 316 -3.74 -14.25 6.85
CA PHE A 316 -2.35 -13.91 6.61
C PHE A 316 -1.47 -14.27 7.82
N VAL A 317 -1.89 -13.93 9.04
CA VAL A 317 -1.17 -14.31 10.27
C VAL A 317 -1.06 -15.81 10.39
N SER A 318 -2.14 -16.57 10.14
CA SER A 318 -2.12 -18.03 10.21
C SER A 318 -1.11 -18.65 9.23
N LEU A 319 -1.03 -18.12 8.00
CA LEU A 319 -0.05 -18.56 7.01
C LEU A 319 1.39 -18.22 7.43
N VAL A 320 1.61 -17.00 7.96
CA VAL A 320 2.94 -16.59 8.45
C VAL A 320 3.42 -17.52 9.56
N ASP A 321 2.54 -17.95 10.46
CA ASP A 321 2.86 -18.88 11.54
C ASP A 321 3.11 -20.30 11.01
N GLU A 322 2.23 -20.80 10.15
CA GLU A 322 2.34 -22.13 9.55
C GLU A 322 3.67 -22.33 8.82
N TYR A 323 4.13 -21.29 8.11
CA TYR A 323 5.37 -21.36 7.32
C TYR A 323 6.61 -20.82 8.05
N GLY A 324 6.54 -20.60 9.37
CA GLY A 324 7.68 -20.29 10.23
C GLY A 324 8.25 -18.87 10.09
N LEU A 325 7.45 -17.94 9.63
CA LEU A 325 7.81 -16.52 9.46
C LEU A 325 7.31 -15.64 10.63
N GLY A 326 6.77 -16.23 11.69
CA GLY A 326 6.20 -15.54 12.85
C GLY A 326 7.13 -14.53 13.51
N ARG A 327 8.46 -14.74 13.39
CA ARG A 327 9.47 -13.81 13.89
C ARG A 327 9.31 -12.36 13.41
N PHE A 328 8.68 -12.13 12.27
CA PHE A 328 8.42 -10.80 11.73
C PHE A 328 7.20 -10.11 12.36
N LEU A 329 6.39 -10.87 13.08
CA LEU A 329 5.16 -10.39 13.72
C LEU A 329 5.31 -10.22 15.24
N ASP A 330 6.32 -10.88 15.85
CA ASP A 330 6.53 -10.92 17.27
C ASP A 330 7.24 -9.65 17.79
N GLU A 331 7.15 -9.42 19.07
CA GLU A 331 7.82 -8.30 19.74
C GLU A 331 9.35 -8.36 19.49
N GLY A 332 9.93 -7.27 19.01
CA GLY A 332 11.36 -7.18 18.65
C GLY A 332 11.69 -7.38 17.18
N SER A 333 10.75 -7.73 16.32
CA SER A 333 10.94 -7.68 14.86
C SER A 333 10.85 -6.24 14.37
N ASN A 334 11.95 -5.53 14.43
CA ASN A 334 11.95 -4.11 14.12
C ASN A 334 12.33 -3.84 12.67
N ASN A 335 11.76 -2.76 12.11
CA ASN A 335 12.15 -2.18 10.84
C ASN A 335 11.76 -3.01 9.61
N VAL A 336 10.50 -3.47 9.55
CA VAL A 336 9.89 -4.09 8.37
C VAL A 336 8.57 -3.42 8.00
N THR A 337 8.21 -3.50 6.74
CA THR A 337 6.87 -3.11 6.24
C THR A 337 6.11 -4.37 5.87
N ILE A 338 4.95 -4.57 6.46
CA ILE A 338 4.09 -5.72 6.24
C ILE A 338 2.90 -5.32 5.38
N LEU A 339 2.74 -6.03 4.27
CA LEU A 339 1.68 -5.83 3.30
C LEU A 339 0.69 -7.00 3.43
N ALA A 340 -0.34 -6.82 4.26
CA ALA A 340 -1.28 -7.88 4.59
C ALA A 340 -2.53 -7.81 3.72
N PRO A 341 -2.79 -8.82 2.85
CA PRO A 341 -4.06 -8.93 2.15
C PRO A 341 -5.22 -9.07 3.12
N THR A 342 -6.38 -8.49 2.78
CA THR A 342 -7.59 -8.68 3.60
C THR A 342 -8.08 -10.12 3.51
N ASN A 343 -8.79 -10.59 4.54
CA ASN A 343 -9.29 -11.98 4.57
C ASN A 343 -10.24 -12.31 3.41
N GLU A 344 -10.92 -11.30 2.86
CA GLU A 344 -11.89 -11.43 1.79
C GLU A 344 -11.25 -11.79 0.45
N VAL A 345 -10.04 -11.30 0.21
CA VAL A 345 -9.31 -11.49 -1.05
C VAL A 345 -8.24 -12.58 -0.96
N LEU A 346 -7.91 -13.04 0.24
CA LEU A 346 -6.91 -14.08 0.42
C LEU A 346 -7.57 -15.46 0.30
N ASP A 347 -7.30 -16.14 -0.83
CA ASP A 347 -7.59 -17.54 -1.04
C ASP A 347 -6.28 -18.35 -0.95
N GLU A 348 -6.21 -19.25 0.00
CA GLU A 348 -5.02 -20.07 0.24
C GLU A 348 -4.77 -21.11 -0.87
N ASP A 349 -5.84 -21.52 -1.58
CA ASP A 349 -5.76 -22.49 -2.66
C ASP A 349 -5.16 -21.90 -3.94
N ASP A 350 -5.21 -20.57 -4.11
CA ASP A 350 -4.61 -19.87 -5.24
C ASP A 350 -3.08 -19.81 -5.16
N ILE A 351 -2.50 -20.07 -3.98
CA ILE A 351 -1.07 -20.01 -3.76
C ILE A 351 -0.48 -21.43 -3.74
N PRO A 352 0.34 -21.82 -4.74
CA PRO A 352 0.97 -23.13 -4.77
C PRO A 352 1.81 -23.39 -3.50
N ASN A 353 1.64 -24.55 -2.88
CA ASN A 353 2.30 -24.89 -1.60
C ASN A 353 3.84 -24.74 -1.64
N ASN A 354 4.45 -25.04 -2.78
CA ASN A 354 5.92 -24.89 -2.96
C ASN A 354 6.37 -23.44 -3.09
N LYS A 355 5.46 -22.47 -3.20
CA LYS A 355 5.75 -21.03 -3.32
C LYS A 355 5.26 -20.20 -2.12
N LYS A 356 4.55 -20.80 -1.16
CA LYS A 356 3.94 -20.07 -0.03
C LYS A 356 4.97 -19.28 0.79
N VAL A 357 6.13 -19.87 1.10
CA VAL A 357 7.22 -19.18 1.83
C VAL A 357 7.74 -17.97 1.04
N GLN A 358 7.95 -18.15 -0.26
CA GLN A 358 8.43 -17.10 -1.14
C GLN A 358 7.41 -15.96 -1.24
N TRP A 359 6.15 -16.34 -1.41
CA TRP A 359 5.02 -15.43 -1.50
C TRP A 359 4.85 -14.61 -0.21
N LEU A 360 4.87 -15.27 0.97
CA LEU A 360 4.80 -14.59 2.26
C LEU A 360 5.98 -13.64 2.47
N SER A 361 7.21 -14.10 2.16
CA SER A 361 8.41 -13.27 2.28
C SER A 361 8.38 -12.06 1.32
N TYR A 362 7.68 -12.17 0.19
CA TYR A 362 7.49 -11.07 -0.75
C TYR A 362 6.54 -9.99 -0.23
N HIS A 363 5.62 -10.35 0.70
CA HIS A 363 4.72 -9.43 1.38
C HIS A 363 5.37 -8.70 2.57
N ILE A 364 6.64 -8.98 2.86
CA ILE A 364 7.39 -8.36 3.94
C ILE A 364 8.57 -7.60 3.32
N ALA A 365 8.54 -6.28 3.36
CA ALA A 365 9.63 -5.44 2.88
C ALA A 365 10.58 -5.07 4.03
N GLN A 366 11.88 -5.01 3.73
CA GLN A 366 12.94 -4.54 4.62
C GLN A 366 12.85 -3.02 4.78
N GLY A 367 12.81 -2.54 6.00
CA GLY A 367 12.59 -1.12 6.33
C GLY A 367 11.14 -0.82 6.70
N ALA A 368 10.93 0.02 7.68
CA ALA A 368 9.60 0.51 8.07
C ALA A 368 9.31 1.81 7.33
N TYR A 369 8.50 1.74 6.30
CA TYR A 369 8.14 2.88 5.45
C TYR A 369 6.75 3.39 5.80
N GLY A 370 6.67 4.62 6.32
CA GLY A 370 5.41 5.35 6.41
C GLY A 370 4.93 5.83 5.04
N PRO A 371 3.68 6.30 4.93
CA PRO A 371 3.16 6.80 3.65
C PRO A 371 3.98 7.95 3.07
N GLU A 372 4.58 8.76 3.94
CA GLU A 372 5.41 9.91 3.59
C GLU A 372 6.78 9.51 3.04
N ASP A 373 7.27 8.32 3.39
CA ASP A 373 8.57 7.78 2.94
C ASP A 373 8.47 7.11 1.57
N LEU A 374 7.25 6.77 1.14
CA LEU A 374 7.02 6.07 -0.11
C LEU A 374 6.99 7.05 -1.29
N GLU A 375 7.81 6.80 -2.29
CA GLU A 375 7.91 7.61 -3.51
C GLU A 375 7.39 6.85 -4.72
N ASN A 376 6.97 7.61 -5.76
CA ASN A 376 6.55 6.99 -7.00
C ASN A 376 7.71 6.28 -7.68
N ARG A 377 7.51 5.03 -8.10
CA ARG A 377 8.51 4.14 -8.69
C ARG A 377 9.63 3.70 -7.73
N MET A 378 9.42 3.84 -6.41
CA MET A 378 10.34 3.31 -5.42
C MET A 378 10.35 1.78 -5.43
N LEU A 379 11.53 1.18 -5.29
CA LEU A 379 11.73 -0.27 -5.22
C LEU A 379 12.09 -0.70 -3.80
N LEU A 380 11.16 -1.32 -3.11
CA LEU A 380 11.39 -1.87 -1.78
C LEU A 380 12.10 -3.22 -1.88
N LYS A 381 13.11 -3.45 -1.05
CA LYS A 381 13.71 -4.77 -0.85
C LYS A 381 12.75 -5.62 -0.03
N THR A 382 12.42 -6.82 -0.48
CA THR A 382 11.57 -7.74 0.29
C THR A 382 12.42 -8.78 1.04
N GLU A 383 11.81 -9.52 1.96
CA GLU A 383 12.44 -10.66 2.64
C GLU A 383 12.53 -11.92 1.74
N TYR A 384 12.01 -11.84 0.52
CA TYR A 384 12.14 -12.90 -0.46
C TYR A 384 13.51 -12.87 -1.14
N ASN A 385 14.45 -13.68 -0.66
CA ASN A 385 15.76 -13.90 -1.28
C ASN A 385 15.66 -14.95 -2.39
N SER A 386 15.81 -14.51 -3.64
CA SER A 386 15.65 -15.38 -4.81
C SER A 386 16.96 -16.02 -5.25
N SER A 387 16.96 -17.36 -5.40
CA SER A 387 18.08 -18.08 -6.01
C SER A 387 18.29 -17.70 -7.47
N GLN A 388 17.26 -17.19 -8.14
CA GLN A 388 17.34 -16.67 -9.50
C GLN A 388 18.00 -15.29 -9.56
N LEU A 389 18.07 -14.57 -8.43
CA LEU A 389 18.80 -13.31 -8.27
C LEU A 389 20.13 -13.49 -7.53
N ASN A 390 20.76 -14.69 -7.62
CA ASN A 390 21.99 -15.00 -6.89
C ASN A 390 21.90 -14.80 -5.36
N GLY A 391 20.71 -15.04 -4.79
CA GLY A 391 20.45 -14.86 -3.37
C GLY A 391 20.13 -13.42 -2.96
N GLN A 392 20.01 -12.49 -3.88
CA GLN A 392 19.57 -11.13 -3.58
C GLN A 392 18.07 -11.07 -3.33
N SER A 393 17.65 -10.06 -2.55
CA SER A 393 16.24 -9.78 -2.27
C SER A 393 15.50 -9.37 -3.54
N GLN A 394 14.35 -9.98 -3.77
CA GLN A 394 13.42 -9.54 -4.79
C GLN A 394 12.90 -8.15 -4.45
N ARG A 395 12.74 -7.31 -5.46
CA ARG A 395 12.20 -5.96 -5.31
C ARG A 395 10.69 -5.95 -5.45
N LEU A 396 10.06 -4.99 -4.79
CA LEU A 396 8.64 -4.68 -4.90
C LEU A 396 8.49 -3.22 -5.35
N LEU A 397 7.80 -3.00 -6.44
CA LEU A 397 7.54 -1.67 -6.97
C LEU A 397 6.43 -0.98 -6.17
N VAL A 398 6.69 0.25 -5.78
CA VAL A 398 5.68 1.16 -5.21
C VAL A 398 5.32 2.21 -6.26
N THR A 399 4.04 2.43 -6.47
CA THR A 399 3.55 3.54 -7.29
C THR A 399 2.69 4.46 -6.44
N VAL A 400 2.94 5.77 -6.55
CA VAL A 400 2.14 6.81 -5.90
C VAL A 400 1.47 7.61 -7.01
N GLY A 401 0.14 7.68 -7.00
CA GLY A 401 -0.65 8.35 -8.05
C GLY A 401 -0.20 9.78 -8.31
N ASN A 402 -0.50 10.26 -9.50
CA ASN A 402 0.00 11.51 -10.05
C ASN A 402 -0.24 12.71 -9.14
N ASP A 403 0.82 13.53 -8.99
CA ASP A 403 0.93 14.79 -8.27
C ASP A 403 0.80 14.68 -6.73
N ARG A 404 1.87 14.16 -6.13
CA ARG A 404 2.08 14.27 -4.67
C ARG A 404 1.93 15.73 -4.19
N ARG A 405 2.13 16.72 -5.05
CA ARG A 405 1.97 18.16 -4.74
C ARG A 405 0.51 18.58 -4.52
N ASP A 406 -0.45 17.83 -5.07
CA ASP A 406 -1.88 18.08 -4.91
C ASP A 406 -2.52 17.30 -3.76
N ILE A 407 -1.80 16.32 -3.19
CA ILE A 407 -2.27 15.50 -2.08
C ILE A 407 -2.04 16.26 -0.77
N LYS A 408 -3.13 16.79 -0.18
CA LYS A 408 -3.06 17.66 1.02
C LYS A 408 -3.24 16.92 2.33
N ASP A 409 -3.74 15.70 2.31
CA ASP A 409 -4.05 14.93 3.51
C ASP A 409 -3.57 13.48 3.40
N ARG A 410 -3.29 12.88 4.57
CA ARG A 410 -2.77 11.51 4.71
C ARG A 410 -3.68 10.46 4.08
N HIS A 411 -4.99 10.61 4.22
CA HIS A 411 -5.97 9.65 3.69
C HIS A 411 -5.97 9.61 2.15
N SER A 412 -5.85 10.78 1.50
CA SER A 412 -5.70 10.88 0.04
C SER A 412 -4.37 10.28 -0.43
N LEU A 413 -3.29 10.46 0.36
CA LEU A 413 -1.98 9.85 0.07
C LEU A 413 -2.07 8.33 0.10
N LEU A 414 -2.66 7.74 1.14
CA LEU A 414 -2.85 6.29 1.25
C LEU A 414 -3.62 5.71 0.07
N LYS A 415 -4.68 6.38 -0.37
CA LYS A 415 -5.46 5.95 -1.55
C LYS A 415 -4.66 6.00 -2.86
N ALA A 416 -3.66 6.87 -2.93
CA ALA A 416 -2.80 7.01 -4.10
C ALA A 416 -1.69 5.96 -4.17
N ILE A 417 -1.35 5.32 -3.05
CA ILE A 417 -0.29 4.31 -2.95
C ILE A 417 -0.80 2.96 -3.47
N ARG A 418 0.05 2.33 -4.28
CA ARG A 418 -0.13 0.95 -4.76
C ARG A 418 1.17 0.18 -4.61
N PHE A 419 1.05 -1.08 -4.26
CA PHE A 419 2.16 -2.02 -4.17
C PHE A 419 2.06 -3.06 -5.28
N GLY A 420 3.18 -3.30 -5.99
CA GLY A 420 3.17 -4.13 -7.19
C GLY A 420 2.32 -3.50 -8.30
N ASP A 421 1.69 -4.37 -9.12
CA ASP A 421 0.97 -3.92 -10.32
C ASP A 421 -0.34 -3.19 -9.99
N HIS A 422 -1.09 -3.64 -8.97
CA HIS A 422 -2.45 -3.14 -8.76
C HIS A 422 -2.94 -3.13 -7.30
N SER A 423 -2.19 -3.68 -6.33
CA SER A 423 -2.66 -3.76 -4.94
C SER A 423 -2.69 -2.38 -4.27
N LYS A 424 -3.88 -1.95 -3.86
CA LYS A 424 -4.13 -0.64 -3.22
C LYS A 424 -4.13 -0.77 -1.72
N VAL A 425 -3.79 0.30 -1.02
CA VAL A 425 -3.96 0.39 0.43
C VAL A 425 -5.44 0.45 0.79
N VAL A 426 -5.86 -0.35 1.78
CA VAL A 426 -7.23 -0.43 2.30
C VAL A 426 -7.27 0.10 3.73
N GLY A 427 -7.94 1.23 3.94
CA GLY A 427 -8.01 1.89 5.25
C GLY A 427 -6.77 2.69 5.57
N ASP A 428 -6.47 2.81 6.86
CA ASP A 428 -5.31 3.53 7.36
C ASP A 428 -4.09 2.60 7.51
N ASP A 429 -2.90 3.19 7.39
CA ASP A 429 -1.65 2.51 7.76
C ASP A 429 -1.46 2.51 9.27
N MET A 430 -0.69 1.55 9.76
CA MET A 430 -0.36 1.43 11.18
C MET A 430 1.16 1.34 11.37
N SER A 431 1.65 2.02 12.40
CA SER A 431 3.05 1.92 12.83
C SER A 431 3.08 1.35 14.24
N VAL A 432 3.75 0.22 14.41
CA VAL A 432 3.79 -0.54 15.66
C VAL A 432 5.16 -1.18 15.87
N GLY A 433 5.76 -0.93 17.03
CA GLY A 433 7.04 -1.55 17.40
C GLY A 433 8.18 -1.29 16.39
N GLY A 434 8.13 -0.17 15.65
CA GLY A 434 9.08 0.14 14.59
C GLY A 434 8.80 -0.56 13.26
N ASN A 435 7.64 -1.20 13.10
CA ASN A 435 7.16 -1.78 11.85
C ASN A 435 6.05 -0.91 11.24
N ALA A 436 5.94 -0.90 9.91
CA ALA A 436 4.79 -0.34 9.19
C ALA A 436 3.87 -1.47 8.71
N ILE A 437 2.57 -1.28 8.82
CA ILE A 437 1.57 -2.26 8.40
C ILE A 437 0.58 -1.60 7.44
N TYR A 438 0.40 -2.21 6.29
CA TYR A 438 -0.60 -1.83 5.32
C TYR A 438 -1.52 -3.02 5.03
N ARG A 439 -2.83 -2.79 5.06
CA ARG A 439 -3.75 -3.72 4.42
C ARG A 439 -3.80 -3.43 2.94
N ILE A 440 -3.78 -4.47 2.14
CA ILE A 440 -3.83 -4.36 0.69
C ILE A 440 -5.08 -5.03 0.11
N SER A 441 -5.59 -4.43 -0.99
CA SER A 441 -6.83 -4.85 -1.65
C SER A 441 -6.72 -6.18 -2.38
N ASP A 442 -5.51 -6.55 -2.79
CA ASP A 442 -5.22 -7.75 -3.56
C ASP A 442 -3.89 -8.36 -3.10
N PRO A 443 -3.74 -9.67 -3.10
CA PRO A 443 -2.47 -10.32 -2.83
C PRO A 443 -1.41 -9.90 -3.86
N LEU A 444 -0.16 -9.74 -3.40
CA LEU A 444 0.95 -9.44 -4.30
C LEU A 444 1.32 -10.66 -5.13
N ASN A 445 1.45 -10.47 -6.43
CA ASN A 445 1.95 -11.49 -7.33
C ASN A 445 3.47 -11.53 -7.29
N LEU A 446 4.05 -12.73 -7.21
CA LEU A 446 5.48 -12.89 -7.43
C LEU A 446 5.82 -12.49 -8.87
N PRO A 447 6.96 -11.80 -9.11
CA PRO A 447 7.38 -11.47 -10.45
C PRO A 447 7.43 -12.69 -11.35
N MET A 448 6.81 -12.56 -12.54
CA MET A 448 6.74 -13.62 -13.54
C MET A 448 8.13 -13.86 -14.15
N ASP A 449 8.30 -14.98 -14.87
CA ASP A 449 9.48 -15.14 -15.70
C ASP A 449 9.50 -14.13 -16.85
N ILE A 450 10.69 -13.86 -17.39
CA ILE A 450 10.94 -12.86 -18.43
C ILE A 450 9.94 -13.00 -19.59
N PHE A 451 9.68 -14.24 -20.05
CA PHE A 451 8.84 -14.46 -21.24
C PHE A 451 7.37 -14.23 -20.92
N SER A 452 6.89 -14.74 -19.79
CA SER A 452 5.51 -14.49 -19.35
C SER A 452 5.23 -13.01 -19.13
N SER A 453 6.23 -12.25 -18.67
CA SER A 453 6.12 -10.80 -18.48
C SER A 453 6.10 -10.05 -19.81
N LEU A 454 7.03 -10.38 -20.74
CA LEU A 454 7.17 -9.65 -22.01
C LEU A 454 6.06 -9.96 -23.01
N VAL A 455 5.50 -11.18 -23.02
CA VAL A 455 4.45 -11.57 -24.00
C VAL A 455 3.17 -10.76 -23.85
N ILE A 456 2.92 -10.21 -22.69
CA ILE A 456 1.75 -9.35 -22.42
C ILE A 456 1.92 -7.97 -23.09
N ASP A 457 3.16 -7.57 -23.34
CA ASP A 457 3.50 -6.26 -23.87
C ASP A 457 3.65 -6.27 -25.40
N LEU A 458 2.68 -5.66 -26.07
CA LEU A 458 2.62 -5.60 -27.53
C LEU A 458 3.75 -4.76 -28.14
N ASP A 459 4.32 -3.80 -27.39
CA ASP A 459 5.36 -2.90 -27.89
C ASP A 459 6.71 -3.58 -28.10
N VAL A 460 6.91 -4.77 -27.53
CA VAL A 460 8.14 -5.56 -27.64
C VAL A 460 7.97 -6.88 -28.39
N SER A 461 6.86 -7.03 -29.09
CA SER A 461 6.52 -8.27 -29.82
C SER A 461 7.57 -8.69 -30.84
N THR A 462 8.22 -7.72 -31.52
CA THR A 462 9.32 -7.99 -32.46
C THR A 462 10.54 -8.57 -31.74
N TYR A 463 10.92 -8.02 -30.58
CA TYR A 463 12.01 -8.56 -29.77
C TYR A 463 11.75 -9.99 -29.35
N ILE A 464 10.56 -10.27 -28.87
CA ILE A 464 10.15 -11.64 -28.49
C ILE A 464 10.27 -12.60 -29.68
N ALA A 465 9.76 -12.19 -30.84
CA ALA A 465 9.87 -13.02 -32.05
C ALA A 465 11.33 -13.31 -32.42
N THR A 466 12.22 -12.29 -32.30
CA THR A 466 13.66 -12.46 -32.55
C THR A 466 14.35 -13.40 -31.54
N LEU A 467 13.96 -13.37 -30.27
CA LEU A 467 14.45 -14.32 -29.26
C LEU A 467 14.12 -15.77 -29.62
N TYR A 468 12.90 -16.02 -30.07
CA TYR A 468 12.50 -17.37 -30.49
C TYR A 468 13.22 -17.83 -31.76
N VAL A 469 13.29 -16.97 -32.78
CA VAL A 469 13.95 -17.30 -34.07
C VAL A 469 15.44 -17.53 -33.87
N SER A 470 16.09 -16.74 -33.02
CA SER A 470 17.50 -16.87 -32.70
C SER A 470 17.84 -18.11 -31.88
N GLY A 471 16.92 -18.53 -31.00
CA GLY A 471 17.15 -19.64 -30.04
C GLY A 471 17.86 -19.20 -28.75
N VAL A 472 17.92 -17.90 -28.44
CA VAL A 472 18.49 -17.34 -27.20
C VAL A 472 17.56 -17.53 -25.98
N VAL A 473 16.30 -17.90 -26.22
CA VAL A 473 15.25 -18.09 -25.19
C VAL A 473 15.70 -18.96 -24.02
N ASP A 474 16.31 -20.11 -24.30
CA ASP A 474 16.68 -21.08 -23.26
C ASP A 474 17.86 -20.59 -22.41
N GLU A 475 18.76 -19.82 -22.99
CA GLU A 475 19.86 -19.17 -22.28
C GLU A 475 19.32 -18.13 -21.27
N LEU A 476 18.38 -17.28 -21.70
CA LEU A 476 17.75 -16.26 -20.86
C LEU A 476 16.91 -16.85 -19.73
N LYS A 477 16.22 -17.97 -19.96
CA LYS A 477 15.48 -18.67 -18.90
C LYS A 477 16.34 -19.15 -17.75
N HIS A 478 17.59 -19.50 -18.03
CA HIS A 478 18.53 -20.03 -17.04
C HIS A 478 19.51 -18.98 -16.50
N ALA A 479 19.55 -17.82 -17.12
CA ALA A 479 20.37 -16.70 -16.66
C ALA A 479 19.87 -16.18 -15.30
N LYS A 480 20.79 -15.76 -14.43
CA LYS A 480 20.51 -15.31 -13.09
C LYS A 480 20.96 -13.87 -12.89
N ALA A 481 20.13 -13.10 -12.18
CA ALA A 481 20.42 -11.71 -11.82
C ALA A 481 20.80 -10.87 -13.05
N VAL A 482 19.97 -10.90 -14.10
CA VAL A 482 20.23 -10.20 -15.35
C VAL A 482 19.43 -8.92 -15.49
N THR A 483 19.99 -8.00 -16.26
CA THR A 483 19.24 -6.81 -16.75
C THR A 483 19.05 -6.95 -18.25
N LEU A 484 17.80 -6.90 -18.70
CA LEU A 484 17.48 -6.90 -20.13
C LEU A 484 17.13 -5.47 -20.55
N PHE A 485 17.86 -5.00 -21.57
CA PHE A 485 17.50 -3.79 -22.31
C PHE A 485 16.72 -4.21 -23.55
N VAL A 486 15.40 -4.05 -23.51
CA VAL A 486 14.50 -4.59 -24.52
C VAL A 486 14.13 -3.50 -25.53
N PRO A 487 14.61 -3.60 -26.80
CA PRO A 487 14.22 -2.65 -27.82
C PRO A 487 12.75 -2.75 -28.19
N THR A 488 12.08 -1.61 -28.29
CA THR A 488 10.68 -1.52 -28.73
C THR A 488 10.52 -1.90 -30.20
N ASN A 489 9.30 -2.15 -30.64
CA ASN A 489 9.00 -2.37 -32.06
C ASN A 489 9.43 -1.18 -32.93
N ALA A 490 9.35 0.04 -32.37
CA ALA A 490 9.83 1.25 -33.02
C ALA A 490 11.35 1.23 -33.22
N ALA A 491 12.11 0.77 -32.24
CA ALA A 491 13.55 0.60 -32.33
C ALA A 491 13.95 -0.32 -33.49
N PHE A 492 13.28 -1.46 -33.66
CA PHE A 492 13.50 -2.35 -34.82
C PHE A 492 13.13 -1.72 -36.15
N LYS A 493 12.02 -0.97 -36.19
CA LYS A 493 11.57 -0.27 -37.39
C LYS A 493 12.57 0.80 -37.83
N ASN A 494 13.14 1.54 -36.90
CA ASN A 494 14.12 2.60 -37.18
C ASN A 494 15.42 2.07 -37.77
N LEU A 495 15.76 0.79 -37.57
CA LEU A 495 16.92 0.15 -38.20
C LEU A 495 16.72 -0.20 -39.68
N GLY A 496 15.49 -0.17 -40.19
CA GLY A 496 15.18 -0.45 -41.59
C GLY A 496 15.74 -1.79 -42.05
N LEU A 497 16.57 -1.75 -43.15
CA LEU A 497 17.13 -2.96 -43.75
C LEU A 497 18.05 -3.76 -42.81
N VAL A 498 18.63 -3.14 -41.80
CA VAL A 498 19.44 -3.82 -40.79
C VAL A 498 18.56 -4.79 -40.01
N SER A 499 17.38 -4.37 -39.58
CA SER A 499 16.41 -5.22 -38.93
C SER A 499 16.01 -6.41 -39.80
N ARG A 500 15.76 -6.16 -41.09
CA ARG A 500 15.43 -7.24 -42.04
C ARG A 500 16.58 -8.24 -42.23
N TYR A 501 17.83 -7.78 -42.27
CA TYR A 501 18.99 -8.68 -42.31
C TYR A 501 19.12 -9.51 -41.06
N LEU A 502 19.01 -8.89 -39.87
CA LEU A 502 19.11 -9.61 -38.59
C LEU A 502 18.04 -10.70 -38.47
N MET A 503 16.83 -10.45 -38.97
CA MET A 503 15.75 -11.43 -38.99
C MET A 503 15.88 -12.48 -40.12
N HIS A 504 16.74 -12.24 -41.11
CA HIS A 504 17.00 -13.17 -42.20
C HIS A 504 17.85 -14.38 -41.70
N PRO A 505 17.66 -15.60 -42.23
CA PRO A 505 18.49 -16.77 -41.87
C PRO A 505 20.01 -16.54 -41.99
N ALA A 506 20.47 -15.71 -42.92
CA ALA A 506 21.87 -15.37 -43.09
C ALA A 506 22.43 -14.48 -41.95
N GLY A 507 21.58 -13.74 -41.27
CA GLY A 507 21.93 -12.86 -40.14
C GLY A 507 21.74 -13.47 -38.76
N ARG A 508 21.36 -14.75 -38.68
CA ARG A 508 21.01 -15.41 -37.39
C ARG A 508 22.13 -15.34 -36.35
N ALA A 509 23.38 -15.51 -36.73
CA ALA A 509 24.52 -15.47 -35.82
C ALA A 509 24.74 -14.04 -35.26
N ASP A 510 24.61 -13.03 -36.14
CA ASP A 510 24.72 -11.63 -35.74
C ASP A 510 23.56 -11.25 -34.83
N LEU A 511 22.33 -11.68 -35.15
CA LEU A 511 21.16 -11.49 -34.30
C LEU A 511 21.38 -12.09 -32.88
N GLN A 512 21.91 -13.29 -32.78
CA GLN A 512 22.23 -13.89 -31.47
C GLN A 512 23.20 -13.04 -30.67
N THR A 513 24.24 -12.50 -31.30
CA THR A 513 25.23 -11.65 -30.65
C THR A 513 24.60 -10.32 -30.22
N VAL A 514 23.80 -9.69 -31.06
CA VAL A 514 23.06 -8.46 -30.74
C VAL A 514 22.10 -8.67 -29.58
N LEU A 515 21.34 -9.77 -29.59
CA LEU A 515 20.39 -10.04 -28.49
C LEU A 515 21.10 -10.29 -27.15
N ARG A 516 22.24 -11.01 -27.16
CA ARG A 516 23.07 -11.20 -25.96
C ARG A 516 23.71 -9.91 -25.48
N TYR A 517 24.02 -8.99 -26.38
CA TYR A 517 24.57 -7.67 -26.04
C TYR A 517 23.59 -6.81 -25.24
N HIS A 518 22.28 -7.01 -25.42
CA HIS A 518 21.24 -6.33 -24.68
C HIS A 518 20.97 -6.94 -23.28
N VAL A 519 21.76 -7.91 -22.85
CA VAL A 519 21.59 -8.60 -21.56
C VAL A 519 22.83 -8.42 -20.71
N ALA A 520 22.75 -7.54 -19.72
CA ALA A 520 23.82 -7.39 -18.72
C ALA A 520 23.77 -8.54 -17.69
N THR A 521 24.95 -8.96 -17.23
CA THR A 521 25.12 -10.11 -16.32
C THR A 521 24.94 -9.75 -14.83
N SER A 522 24.32 -8.62 -14.53
CA SER A 522 23.96 -8.14 -13.20
C SER A 522 22.57 -7.52 -13.21
N ALA A 523 21.83 -7.67 -12.09
CA ALA A 523 20.55 -6.99 -11.92
C ALA A 523 20.80 -5.52 -11.52
N LEU A 524 20.46 -4.60 -12.39
CA LEU A 524 20.66 -3.16 -12.25
C LEU A 524 19.29 -2.48 -12.33
N TYR A 525 18.87 -1.88 -11.26
CA TYR A 525 17.62 -1.13 -11.19
C TYR A 525 17.86 0.33 -11.56
N TYR A 526 16.81 1.03 -11.98
CA TYR A 526 16.91 2.42 -12.45
C TYR A 526 17.66 3.34 -11.46
N GLN A 527 17.46 3.14 -10.18
CA GLN A 527 18.19 3.89 -9.14
C GLN A 527 19.70 3.64 -9.14
N ASP A 528 20.13 2.44 -9.56
CA ASP A 528 21.54 2.09 -9.67
C ASP A 528 22.19 2.70 -10.92
N LEU A 529 21.37 3.18 -11.88
CA LEU A 529 21.79 3.71 -13.18
C LEU A 529 21.93 5.23 -13.21
N ILE A 530 21.28 5.93 -12.28
CA ILE A 530 21.25 7.41 -12.24
C ILE A 530 22.54 7.95 -11.64
N GLY A 531 23.06 9.02 -12.21
CA GLY A 531 24.16 9.83 -11.65
C GLY A 531 25.56 9.37 -12.01
N ASP A 532 25.73 8.15 -12.54
CA ASP A 532 27.05 7.59 -12.91
C ASP A 532 27.09 7.10 -14.36
N VAL A 533 28.34 6.84 -14.80
CA VAL A 533 28.60 6.13 -16.05
C VAL A 533 29.08 4.75 -15.69
N LEU A 534 28.32 3.73 -16.07
CA LEU A 534 28.62 2.33 -15.76
C LEU A 534 29.07 1.60 -17.02
N GLU A 535 30.13 0.82 -16.91
CA GLU A 535 30.55 -0.15 -17.91
C GLU A 535 30.16 -1.54 -17.40
N VAL A 536 29.23 -2.21 -18.11
CA VAL A 536 28.71 -3.51 -17.69
C VAL A 536 29.02 -4.59 -18.72
N THR A 537 29.35 -5.78 -18.24
CA THR A 537 29.57 -6.94 -19.11
C THR A 537 28.23 -7.55 -19.51
N THR A 538 28.09 -7.86 -20.78
CA THR A 538 26.87 -8.47 -21.34
C THR A 538 27.04 -9.98 -21.57
N LEU A 539 25.98 -10.69 -21.92
CA LEU A 539 26.03 -12.11 -22.29
C LEU A 539 26.80 -12.36 -23.60
N SER A 540 27.05 -11.34 -24.41
CA SER A 540 27.94 -11.42 -25.57
C SER A 540 29.43 -11.34 -25.21
N ASN A 541 29.78 -11.14 -23.93
CA ASN A 541 31.10 -10.80 -23.41
C ASN A 541 31.67 -9.45 -23.88
N GLU A 542 30.83 -8.61 -24.47
CA GLU A 542 31.15 -7.23 -24.81
C GLU A 542 30.70 -6.28 -23.71
N SER A 543 31.36 -5.13 -23.59
CA SER A 543 30.99 -4.07 -22.63
C SER A 543 29.89 -3.19 -23.20
N LEU A 544 28.82 -3.00 -22.42
CA LEU A 544 27.78 -2.02 -22.68
C LEU A 544 27.98 -0.82 -21.74
N ILE A 545 27.95 0.39 -22.29
CA ILE A 545 28.03 1.63 -21.51
C ILE A 545 26.63 2.10 -21.16
N ILE A 546 26.40 2.36 -19.90
CA ILE A 546 25.17 2.96 -19.38
C ILE A 546 25.54 4.34 -18.82
N ASN A 547 24.91 5.39 -19.30
CA ASN A 547 25.19 6.75 -18.84
C ASN A 547 23.93 7.40 -18.25
N GLY A 548 23.94 7.63 -16.96
CA GLY A 548 22.91 8.32 -16.19
C GLY A 548 23.29 9.74 -15.73
N ARG A 549 24.39 10.31 -16.24
CA ARG A 549 24.91 11.65 -15.83
C ARG A 549 24.25 12.82 -16.55
N ASN A 550 23.06 12.70 -17.07
CA ASN A 550 22.44 13.78 -17.83
C ASN A 550 21.63 14.72 -16.94
N ASP A 551 21.64 16.02 -17.29
CA ASP A 551 20.85 17.07 -16.62
C ASP A 551 19.33 16.84 -16.70
N ASP A 552 18.88 16.01 -17.66
CA ASP A 552 17.47 15.69 -17.93
C ASP A 552 16.99 14.40 -17.22
N ASN A 553 17.78 13.80 -16.34
CA ASN A 553 17.50 12.51 -15.70
C ASN A 553 17.20 11.33 -16.66
N ASN A 554 17.61 11.45 -17.92
CA ASN A 554 17.48 10.39 -18.91
C ASN A 554 18.70 9.46 -18.82
N VAL A 555 18.45 8.16 -18.67
CA VAL A 555 19.52 7.16 -18.77
C VAL A 555 19.56 6.64 -20.20
N TRP A 556 20.74 6.56 -20.76
CA TRP A 556 20.94 5.97 -22.09
C TRP A 556 22.02 4.88 -22.09
N ILE A 557 21.90 3.98 -23.05
CA ILE A 557 22.86 2.89 -23.30
C ILE A 557 23.53 3.07 -24.65
N GLY A 558 24.80 2.65 -24.76
CA GLY A 558 25.57 2.76 -25.99
C GLY A 558 26.85 1.95 -25.96
N THR A 559 27.67 2.11 -26.99
CA THR A 559 29.02 1.52 -27.10
C THR A 559 30.10 2.48 -26.54
N LYS A 560 31.34 1.99 -26.36
CA LYS A 560 32.47 2.84 -25.92
C LYS A 560 32.76 3.99 -26.91
N GLU A 561 32.66 3.72 -28.21
CA GLU A 561 32.90 4.75 -29.23
C GLU A 561 31.91 5.91 -29.13
N ASP A 562 30.71 5.68 -28.63
CA ASP A 562 29.69 6.68 -28.52
C ASP A 562 29.97 7.70 -27.40
N THR A 563 30.65 7.28 -26.32
CA THR A 563 31.04 8.18 -25.22
C THR A 563 32.16 9.17 -25.55
N GLU A 564 33.03 8.82 -26.49
CA GLU A 564 34.20 9.64 -26.87
C GLU A 564 33.86 10.71 -27.92
N LYS A 565 32.73 10.58 -28.63
CA LYS A 565 32.29 11.50 -29.68
C LYS A 565 31.12 12.34 -29.23
N ASP A 566 31.34 13.49 -28.65
CA ASP A 566 30.43 14.48 -28.07
C ASP A 566 29.19 14.92 -28.93
N ASN A 567 28.86 14.26 -30.04
CA ASN A 567 27.88 14.75 -31.00
C ASN A 567 26.94 13.72 -31.64
N LYS A 568 26.70 12.55 -31.01
CA LYS A 568 25.82 11.55 -31.63
C LYS A 568 24.65 11.15 -30.71
N LEU A 569 23.78 12.09 -30.41
CA LEU A 569 22.50 11.82 -29.71
C LEU A 569 21.60 10.82 -30.47
N ASP A 570 21.78 10.60 -31.75
CA ASP A 570 20.90 9.80 -32.61
C ASP A 570 21.25 8.30 -32.65
N GLU A 571 22.28 7.84 -31.93
CA GLU A 571 22.73 6.43 -31.91
C GLU A 571 22.61 5.76 -30.53
N HIS A 572 22.25 6.51 -29.47
CA HIS A 572 22.08 5.99 -28.12
C HIS A 572 20.66 5.43 -27.91
N GLY A 573 20.56 4.34 -27.16
CA GLY A 573 19.27 3.83 -26.72
C GLY A 573 18.84 4.52 -25.43
N VAL A 574 17.81 5.33 -25.47
CA VAL A 574 17.22 5.96 -24.30
C VAL A 574 16.25 4.98 -23.63
N LEU A 575 16.30 4.92 -22.29
CA LEU A 575 15.36 4.13 -21.50
C LEU A 575 13.97 4.79 -21.50
N GLU A 576 12.96 4.11 -22.06
CA GLU A 576 11.57 4.61 -22.11
C GLU A 576 10.75 4.13 -20.91
N GLU A 577 10.86 2.85 -20.57
CA GLU A 577 10.20 2.24 -19.41
C GLU A 577 11.22 1.43 -18.63
N THR A 578 11.26 1.63 -17.31
CA THR A 578 12.28 1.07 -16.43
C THR A 578 11.67 0.22 -15.34
N ASP A 579 12.48 -0.67 -14.77
CA ASP A 579 12.14 -1.47 -13.59
C ASP A 579 10.93 -2.40 -13.76
N ILE A 580 10.77 -3.01 -14.92
CA ILE A 580 9.84 -4.13 -15.10
C ILE A 580 10.47 -5.34 -14.40
N LEU A 581 9.90 -5.69 -13.24
CA LEU A 581 10.44 -6.74 -12.38
C LEU A 581 10.12 -8.12 -12.92
N VAL A 582 11.14 -8.98 -13.01
CA VAL A 582 11.00 -10.38 -13.44
C VAL A 582 11.67 -11.31 -12.41
N SER A 583 11.32 -12.60 -12.44
CA SER A 583 11.79 -13.57 -11.43
C SER A 583 13.30 -13.72 -11.34
N ASN A 584 14.02 -13.50 -12.43
CA ASN A 584 15.47 -13.67 -12.54
C ASN A 584 16.22 -12.38 -12.89
N GLY A 585 15.59 -11.20 -12.77
CA GLY A 585 16.24 -9.94 -13.07
C GLY A 585 15.31 -8.76 -13.18
N VAL A 586 15.68 -7.81 -14.04
CA VAL A 586 14.90 -6.60 -14.33
C VAL A 586 14.95 -6.31 -15.83
N VAL A 587 13.90 -5.73 -16.35
CA VAL A 587 13.78 -5.34 -17.76
C VAL A 587 13.60 -3.83 -17.86
N HIS A 588 14.34 -3.22 -18.80
CA HIS A 588 14.18 -1.82 -19.22
C HIS A 588 13.91 -1.78 -20.71
N LYS A 589 12.89 -1.03 -21.15
CA LYS A 589 12.62 -0.79 -22.58
C LYS A 589 13.50 0.32 -23.10
N VAL A 590 13.99 0.15 -24.33
CA VAL A 590 14.84 1.12 -25.02
C VAL A 590 14.30 1.45 -26.41
N ASP A 591 14.46 2.70 -26.82
CA ASP A 591 13.99 3.24 -28.09
C ASP A 591 14.92 2.92 -29.28
N HIS A 592 16.15 2.44 -29.02
CA HIS A 592 17.11 2.05 -30.04
C HIS A 592 17.74 0.70 -29.76
N LEU A 593 17.91 -0.11 -30.80
CA LEU A 593 18.66 -1.36 -30.73
C LEU A 593 20.16 -1.06 -30.92
N GLN A 594 20.95 -1.51 -29.95
CA GLN A 594 22.40 -1.34 -29.97
C GLN A 594 23.08 -2.49 -30.71
N ILE A 595 24.03 -2.17 -31.59
CA ILE A 595 24.81 -3.17 -32.31
C ILE A 595 26.24 -3.15 -31.77
N PRO A 596 26.72 -4.25 -31.16
CA PRO A 596 28.09 -4.29 -30.64
C PRO A 596 29.15 -4.21 -31.73
N GLU A 597 30.33 -3.69 -31.39
CA GLU A 597 31.43 -3.42 -32.32
C GLU A 597 31.93 -4.68 -33.08
N ASN A 598 31.79 -5.84 -32.49
CA ASN A 598 32.18 -7.13 -33.09
C ASN A 598 31.17 -7.65 -34.12
N VAL A 599 30.00 -7.01 -34.27
CA VAL A 599 29.02 -7.31 -35.33
C VAL A 599 29.21 -6.36 -36.49
N SER A 600 29.75 -6.84 -37.60
CA SER A 600 30.00 -6.07 -38.80
C SER A 600 28.90 -6.30 -39.84
N ILE A 601 28.05 -5.31 -40.06
CA ILE A 601 27.00 -5.34 -41.08
C ILE A 601 27.52 -4.66 -42.35
N THR A 602 27.66 -5.42 -43.41
CA THR A 602 28.20 -4.96 -44.71
C THR A 602 27.06 -4.71 -45.73
N HIS A 603 27.38 -4.07 -46.85
CA HIS A 603 26.44 -3.93 -47.96
C HIS A 603 25.94 -5.30 -48.47
N HIS A 604 26.82 -6.29 -48.48
CA HIS A 604 26.46 -7.65 -48.85
C HIS A 604 25.41 -8.24 -47.92
N ASN A 605 25.56 -8.00 -46.62
CA ASN A 605 24.63 -8.47 -45.58
C ASN A 605 23.25 -7.82 -45.75
N LEU A 606 23.22 -6.50 -46.00
CA LEU A 606 21.96 -5.76 -46.22
C LEU A 606 21.24 -6.25 -47.47
N LEU A 607 21.97 -6.43 -48.60
CA LEU A 607 21.42 -6.94 -49.85
C LEU A 607 20.84 -8.36 -49.69
N LYS A 608 21.51 -9.21 -48.92
CA LYS A 608 20.96 -10.54 -48.55
C LYS A 608 19.67 -10.43 -47.72
N GLY A 609 19.67 -9.54 -46.79
CA GLY A 609 18.51 -9.37 -45.87
C GLY A 609 17.23 -8.97 -46.61
N ILE A 610 17.33 -8.28 -47.71
CA ILE A 610 16.20 -7.91 -48.57
C ILE A 610 15.95 -8.88 -49.74
N ASN A 611 16.69 -9.97 -49.82
CA ASN A 611 16.60 -10.94 -50.91
C ASN A 611 16.87 -10.32 -52.29
N ALA A 612 17.75 -9.29 -52.37
CA ALA A 612 18.11 -8.61 -53.61
C ALA A 612 19.06 -9.50 -54.45
N ASN A 613 18.61 -10.69 -54.85
CA ASN A 613 19.45 -11.69 -55.51
C ASN A 613 19.92 -11.22 -56.86
N THR A 614 19.09 -10.53 -57.62
CA THR A 614 19.43 -10.01 -58.95
C THR A 614 20.55 -8.96 -58.86
N MET A 615 20.42 -8.01 -57.94
CA MET A 615 21.43 -6.98 -57.71
C MET A 615 22.75 -7.58 -57.21
N LEU A 616 22.71 -8.54 -56.29
CA LEU A 616 23.88 -9.26 -55.79
C LEU A 616 24.61 -10.01 -56.93
N ASN A 617 23.87 -10.65 -57.81
CA ASN A 617 24.47 -11.36 -58.95
C ASN A 617 25.08 -10.36 -59.99
N ILE A 618 24.45 -9.22 -60.20
CA ILE A 618 24.99 -8.14 -61.03
C ILE A 618 26.33 -7.64 -60.43
N LEU A 619 26.34 -7.33 -59.13
CA LEU A 619 27.55 -6.83 -58.46
C LEU A 619 28.68 -7.87 -58.45
N LYS A 620 28.36 -9.18 -58.33
CA LYS A 620 29.34 -10.27 -58.44
C LYS A 620 29.90 -10.40 -59.84
N LYS A 621 29.04 -10.43 -60.87
CA LYS A 621 29.46 -10.58 -62.27
C LYS A 621 30.29 -9.39 -62.75
N THR A 622 30.04 -8.20 -62.22
CA THR A 622 30.76 -6.97 -62.53
C THR A 622 32.02 -6.77 -61.68
N ASN A 623 32.35 -7.67 -60.74
CA ASN A 623 33.43 -7.56 -59.76
C ASN A 623 33.37 -6.30 -58.88
N LEU A 624 32.20 -5.71 -58.71
CA LEU A 624 32.00 -4.52 -57.90
C LEU A 624 31.70 -4.83 -56.41
N LEU A 625 31.25 -6.05 -56.08
CA LEU A 625 30.82 -6.38 -54.74
C LEU A 625 31.94 -6.20 -53.69
N SER A 626 33.14 -6.73 -53.97
CA SER A 626 34.29 -6.61 -53.06
C SER A 626 34.81 -5.16 -52.96
N GLN A 627 34.63 -4.37 -54.00
CA GLN A 627 35.00 -2.96 -53.98
C GLN A 627 34.02 -2.13 -53.14
N VAL A 628 32.74 -2.40 -53.25
CA VAL A 628 31.67 -1.72 -52.51
C VAL A 628 31.77 -1.98 -51.01
N ASP A 629 32.03 -3.21 -50.57
CA ASP A 629 32.18 -3.55 -49.17
C ASP A 629 33.41 -2.90 -48.50
N LEU A 630 34.37 -2.41 -49.32
CA LEU A 630 35.59 -1.69 -48.87
C LEU A 630 35.49 -0.16 -48.93
N THR A 631 34.42 0.38 -49.47
CA THR A 631 34.27 1.82 -49.70
C THR A 631 33.04 2.41 -49.00
N ASP A 632 33.14 3.67 -48.59
CA ASP A 632 31.98 4.43 -48.12
C ASP A 632 31.08 4.77 -49.31
N CYS A 633 29.98 4.05 -49.49
CA CYS A 633 29.04 4.26 -50.57
C CYS A 633 27.59 3.91 -50.18
N ILE A 634 26.63 4.44 -50.96
CA ILE A 634 25.24 3.98 -50.92
C ILE A 634 24.97 3.15 -52.17
N ILE A 635 24.37 1.98 -51.96
CA ILE A 635 23.82 1.16 -53.06
C ILE A 635 22.32 1.39 -53.12
N MET A 636 21.83 1.92 -54.22
CA MET A 636 20.41 1.92 -54.54
C MET A 636 20.06 0.58 -55.18
N SER A 637 19.41 -0.30 -54.35
CA SER A 637 19.11 -1.66 -54.81
C SER A 637 17.66 -1.76 -55.27
N PRO A 638 17.40 -1.95 -56.58
CA PRO A 638 16.07 -2.32 -57.04
C PRO A 638 15.67 -3.67 -56.44
N THR A 639 14.38 -3.84 -56.11
CA THR A 639 13.80 -5.12 -55.74
C THR A 639 13.93 -6.14 -56.89
N ASP A 640 13.99 -7.43 -56.59
CA ASP A 640 13.97 -8.47 -57.62
C ASP A 640 12.73 -8.32 -58.52
N LYS A 641 11.57 -7.91 -57.93
CA LYS A 641 10.33 -7.61 -58.65
C LYS A 641 10.48 -6.43 -59.65
N ALA A 642 11.25 -5.43 -59.29
CA ALA A 642 11.53 -4.30 -60.23
C ALA A 642 12.30 -4.79 -61.49
N PHE A 643 13.20 -5.74 -61.34
CA PHE A 643 13.91 -6.35 -62.41
C PHE A 643 13.06 -7.28 -63.30
N GLU A 644 11.99 -7.89 -62.80
CA GLU A 644 11.07 -8.73 -63.58
C GLU A 644 10.41 -7.95 -64.74
N ASN A 645 10.30 -6.64 -64.61
CA ASN A 645 9.70 -5.78 -65.62
C ASN A 645 10.69 -5.37 -66.76
N GLU A 646 11.97 -5.73 -66.63
CA GLU A 646 13.05 -5.35 -67.51
C GLU A 646 13.55 -6.54 -68.32
N ASP A 647 14.13 -6.25 -69.54
CA ASP A 647 14.73 -7.32 -70.35
C ASP A 647 16.10 -7.71 -69.80
N LEU A 648 16.04 -8.56 -68.74
CA LEU A 648 17.22 -9.08 -68.04
C LEU A 648 18.11 -9.89 -68.97
N GLU A 649 17.56 -10.64 -69.93
CA GLU A 649 18.35 -11.48 -70.82
C GLU A 649 19.29 -10.65 -71.73
N SER A 650 18.80 -9.56 -72.23
CA SER A 650 19.62 -8.59 -73.00
C SER A 650 20.70 -7.96 -72.10
N LEU A 651 20.35 -7.58 -70.85
CA LEU A 651 21.32 -6.99 -69.94
C LEU A 651 22.41 -8.00 -69.52
N TRP A 652 22.08 -9.25 -69.34
CA TRP A 652 23.04 -10.31 -68.98
C TRP A 652 24.02 -10.64 -70.07
N ASN A 653 23.63 -10.50 -71.33
CA ASN A 653 24.47 -10.74 -72.49
C ASN A 653 25.42 -9.56 -72.86
N ASP A 654 25.14 -8.37 -72.41
CA ASP A 654 25.95 -7.16 -72.62
C ASP A 654 26.65 -6.74 -71.28
N THR A 655 27.88 -7.17 -71.12
CA THR A 655 28.66 -6.90 -69.89
C THR A 655 28.96 -5.39 -69.71
N GLU A 656 29.08 -4.62 -70.78
CA GLU A 656 29.35 -3.18 -70.71
C GLU A 656 28.09 -2.43 -70.17
N LYS A 657 26.92 -2.74 -70.70
CA LYS A 657 25.67 -2.18 -70.22
C LYS A 657 25.40 -2.58 -68.73
N LEU A 658 25.70 -3.81 -68.38
CA LEU A 658 25.55 -4.32 -67.04
C LEU A 658 26.44 -3.58 -66.03
N VAL A 659 27.71 -3.34 -66.36
CA VAL A 659 28.66 -2.54 -65.59
C VAL A 659 28.19 -1.10 -65.44
N ARG A 660 27.65 -0.50 -66.45
CA ARG A 660 27.13 0.87 -66.47
C ARG A 660 25.91 0.99 -65.59
N LEU A 661 25.02 -0.01 -65.66
CA LEU A 661 23.84 -0.06 -64.83
C LEU A 661 24.26 -0.20 -63.35
N ALA A 662 25.13 -1.15 -63.00
CA ALA A 662 25.62 -1.37 -61.63
C ALA A 662 26.26 -0.10 -61.05
N LYS A 663 27.15 0.56 -61.83
CA LYS A 663 27.84 1.78 -61.35
C LYS A 663 26.88 2.98 -61.19
N LEU A 664 25.79 3.04 -61.95
CA LEU A 664 24.77 4.08 -61.80
C LEU A 664 24.03 3.96 -60.44
N HIS A 665 23.85 2.72 -59.97
CA HIS A 665 23.20 2.42 -58.69
C HIS A 665 24.10 2.58 -57.45
N ILE A 666 25.37 2.99 -57.65
CA ILE A 666 26.33 3.20 -56.56
C ILE A 666 26.69 4.66 -56.45
N VAL A 667 26.44 5.25 -55.28
CA VAL A 667 26.76 6.64 -54.97
C VAL A 667 27.93 6.64 -53.96
N PRO A 668 29.13 7.06 -54.36
CA PRO A 668 30.30 7.15 -53.50
C PRO A 668 30.14 8.34 -52.53
N LYS A 669 30.77 8.29 -51.38
CA LYS A 669 30.81 9.37 -50.40
C LYS A 669 31.51 10.57 -51.01
N SER A 670 30.90 11.72 -50.98
CA SER A 670 31.52 12.97 -51.43
C SER A 670 32.28 13.65 -50.30
N GLU A 671 33.52 14.10 -50.58
CA GLU A 671 34.31 14.85 -49.59
C GLU A 671 33.54 16.10 -49.10
N GLY A 672 33.52 16.31 -47.78
CA GLY A 672 32.90 17.47 -47.15
C GLY A 672 31.47 17.31 -46.58
N ARG A 673 30.80 16.19 -46.79
CA ARG A 673 29.47 15.91 -46.19
C ARG A 673 29.61 14.88 -45.08
N LYS A 674 29.66 15.36 -43.83
CA LYS A 674 29.80 14.49 -42.62
C LYS A 674 28.58 13.65 -42.30
N ARG A 675 27.38 13.99 -42.79
CA ARG A 675 26.10 13.32 -42.42
C ARG A 675 25.15 13.35 -43.62
N TRP A 676 25.09 12.30 -44.40
CA TRP A 676 24.26 12.28 -45.64
C TRP A 676 23.22 11.15 -45.65
N PHE A 677 23.21 10.29 -44.66
CA PHE A 677 22.35 9.13 -44.65
C PHE A 677 21.16 9.22 -43.67
N LEU A 678 21.13 10.20 -42.75
CA LEU A 678 20.21 10.22 -41.61
C LEU A 678 19.39 11.50 -41.43
N TYR A 679 19.49 12.51 -42.32
CA TYR A 679 18.75 13.75 -42.17
C TYR A 679 17.70 13.97 -43.24
N PRO A 680 16.52 14.57 -42.86
CA PRO A 680 15.53 14.96 -43.83
C PRO A 680 16.17 15.84 -44.90
N LEU A 681 16.08 15.36 -46.13
CA LEU A 681 16.66 16.02 -47.28
C LEU A 681 15.72 17.13 -47.72
N LEU A 682 15.91 18.34 -47.25
CA LEU A 682 15.16 19.50 -47.73
C LEU A 682 15.53 19.81 -49.19
N GLY A 683 14.61 19.53 -50.13
CA GLY A 683 14.74 19.81 -51.56
C GLY A 683 15.52 18.75 -52.35
N ASP A 684 15.84 19.07 -53.59
CA ASP A 684 16.60 18.20 -54.54
C ASP A 684 18.07 18.11 -54.12
N GLN A 685 18.51 16.96 -53.69
CA GLN A 685 19.92 16.68 -53.43
C GLN A 685 20.50 15.89 -54.59
N VAL A 686 21.55 16.45 -55.19
CA VAL A 686 22.20 15.88 -56.37
C VAL A 686 23.50 15.18 -55.97
N TYR A 687 23.63 13.91 -56.31
CA TYR A 687 24.81 13.10 -56.06
C TYR A 687 25.45 12.58 -57.32
N ASP A 688 26.79 12.48 -57.31
CA ASP A 688 27.55 11.81 -58.36
C ASP A 688 27.41 10.28 -58.16
N THR A 689 27.39 9.54 -59.27
CA THR A 689 27.39 8.09 -59.24
C THR A 689 28.80 7.52 -59.61
N LEU A 690 29.02 6.25 -59.27
CA LEU A 690 30.28 5.58 -59.65
C LEU A 690 30.43 5.45 -61.14
N LEU A 691 29.37 5.66 -61.94
CA LEU A 691 29.41 5.61 -63.38
C LEU A 691 30.18 6.83 -63.99
N SER A 692 29.83 8.05 -63.61
CA SER A 692 30.55 9.25 -63.98
C SER A 692 29.98 10.51 -63.30
N ASN A 693 30.77 11.62 -63.27
CA ASN A 693 30.32 12.92 -62.75
C ASN A 693 29.19 13.56 -63.57
N ARG A 694 28.89 13.01 -64.78
CA ARG A 694 27.82 13.48 -65.63
C ARG A 694 26.50 12.70 -65.41
N ASP A 695 26.60 11.47 -64.91
CA ASP A 695 25.46 10.60 -64.61
C ASP A 695 25.13 10.69 -63.10
N LYS A 696 24.35 11.77 -62.80
CA LYS A 696 24.01 12.11 -61.43
C LYS A 696 22.62 11.59 -61.07
N VAL A 697 22.44 11.24 -59.81
CA VAL A 697 21.13 10.95 -59.25
C VAL A 697 20.66 12.10 -58.38
N VAL A 698 19.36 12.30 -58.37
CA VAL A 698 18.66 13.29 -57.54
C VAL A 698 17.82 12.54 -56.54
N ILE A 699 18.07 12.74 -55.26
CA ILE A 699 17.27 12.21 -54.15
C ILE A 699 16.47 13.38 -53.63
N ARG A 700 15.13 13.16 -53.49
CA ARG A 700 14.21 14.16 -52.96
C ARG A 700 13.30 13.48 -51.92
N GLU A 701 13.15 14.12 -50.80
CA GLU A 701 12.13 13.80 -49.84
C GLU A 701 10.82 14.52 -50.21
N LEU A 702 9.79 13.75 -50.42
CA LEU A 702 8.40 14.22 -50.54
C LEU A 702 7.83 14.27 -49.15
N GLY A 703 6.95 15.20 -48.82
CA GLY A 703 6.34 15.30 -47.49
C GLY A 703 5.91 13.92 -46.93
N TYR A 704 5.88 13.80 -45.62
CA TYR A 704 5.54 12.56 -44.88
C TYR A 704 6.52 11.37 -45.02
N GLY A 705 7.82 11.64 -45.15
CA GLY A 705 8.87 10.62 -45.11
C GLY A 705 9.02 9.77 -46.37
N SER A 706 8.32 10.08 -47.44
CA SER A 706 8.49 9.38 -48.71
C SER A 706 9.69 9.96 -49.46
N THR A 707 10.64 9.12 -49.85
CA THR A 707 11.82 9.52 -50.59
C THR A 707 11.75 8.95 -51.98
N ILE A 708 12.11 9.76 -53.01
CA ILE A 708 12.23 9.33 -54.41
C ILE A 708 13.65 9.55 -54.93
N VAL A 709 14.07 8.70 -55.86
CA VAL A 709 15.33 8.78 -56.56
C VAL A 709 15.06 8.86 -58.06
N ARG A 710 15.71 9.77 -58.74
CA ARG A 710 15.65 9.90 -60.20
C ARG A 710 17.03 10.18 -60.78
N VAL A 711 17.23 9.76 -62.01
CA VAL A 711 18.44 10.12 -62.75
C VAL A 711 18.31 11.53 -63.32
N LYS A 712 19.31 12.38 -63.07
CA LYS A 712 19.32 13.79 -63.61
C LYS A 712 19.34 13.78 -65.10
N GLY A 713 18.38 14.44 -65.73
CA GLY A 713 18.27 14.53 -67.21
C GLY A 713 17.27 13.59 -67.85
N GLN A 714 16.63 12.69 -67.02
CA GLN A 714 15.49 11.89 -67.51
C GLN A 714 14.20 12.72 -67.49
N PRO A 715 13.17 12.34 -68.28
CA PRO A 715 11.85 12.98 -68.19
C PRO A 715 11.22 12.95 -66.80
N TYR A 716 10.42 13.99 -66.53
CA TYR A 716 9.61 13.99 -65.31
C TYR A 716 8.61 12.81 -65.34
N GLY A 717 8.51 12.07 -64.19
CA GLY A 717 7.70 10.89 -64.08
C GLY A 717 8.50 9.58 -64.05
N THR A 718 9.75 9.56 -64.41
CA THR A 718 10.66 8.43 -64.25
C THR A 718 11.42 8.56 -62.93
N HIS A 719 10.82 8.09 -61.85
CA HIS A 719 11.46 8.06 -60.52
C HIS A 719 11.24 6.69 -59.87
N ALA A 720 12.18 6.27 -59.07
CA ALA A 720 12.07 5.15 -58.18
C ALA A 720 11.71 5.64 -56.79
N ARG A 721 10.81 4.96 -56.09
CA ARG A 721 10.53 5.24 -54.68
C ARG A 721 11.50 4.44 -53.78
N VAL A 722 11.98 5.07 -52.75
CA VAL A 722 12.73 4.37 -51.71
C VAL A 722 11.72 3.66 -50.80
N LEU A 723 11.83 2.36 -50.74
CA LEU A 723 10.96 1.51 -49.92
C LEU A 723 11.49 1.43 -48.49
N ASP A 724 12.81 1.28 -48.35
CA ASP A 724 13.46 1.18 -47.03
C ASP A 724 14.96 1.47 -47.16
N MET A 725 15.63 1.72 -46.03
CA MET A 725 17.06 2.04 -45.97
C MET A 725 17.74 1.29 -44.83
N GLY A 726 19.01 0.97 -44.98
CA GLY A 726 19.85 0.39 -43.95
C GLY A 726 21.28 0.87 -44.01
N ARG A 727 21.85 1.18 -42.85
CA ARG A 727 23.24 1.64 -42.72
C ARG A 727 24.17 0.44 -42.47
N VAL A 728 25.40 0.50 -42.99
CA VAL A 728 26.45 -0.44 -42.63
C VAL A 728 27.05 -0.09 -41.28
N SER A 729 27.33 -1.08 -40.46
CA SER A 729 27.96 -0.93 -39.13
C SER A 729 29.40 -1.47 -39.16
N THR A 730 30.24 -0.92 -40.01
CA THR A 730 31.65 -1.34 -40.14
C THR A 730 32.57 -0.23 -39.64
N GLY A 731 32.72 -0.04 -38.35
CA GLY A 731 33.61 0.95 -37.76
C GLY A 731 33.34 2.38 -38.24
N GLU A 732 34.38 3.15 -38.63
CA GLU A 732 34.25 4.55 -39.08
C GLU A 732 33.56 4.71 -40.45
N ARG A 733 33.19 3.63 -41.11
CA ARG A 733 32.61 3.66 -42.46
C ARG A 733 31.18 4.19 -42.41
N SER A 734 30.88 5.06 -43.38
CA SER A 734 29.54 5.62 -43.57
C SER A 734 29.01 5.22 -44.92
N GLY A 735 28.01 4.37 -44.94
CA GLY A 735 27.37 3.92 -46.16
C GLY A 735 26.14 3.08 -45.88
N GLY A 736 25.54 2.51 -46.93
CA GLY A 736 24.37 1.67 -46.72
C GLY A 736 23.68 1.26 -48.01
N VAL A 737 22.50 0.70 -47.85
CA VAL A 737 21.64 0.28 -48.96
C VAL A 737 20.31 1.00 -48.88
N MET A 738 19.84 1.47 -50.02
CA MET A 738 18.48 1.96 -50.25
C MET A 738 17.77 0.97 -51.16
N GLU A 739 16.68 0.40 -50.68
CA GLU A 739 15.79 -0.46 -51.46
C GLU A 739 14.87 0.44 -52.30
N ILE A 740 14.82 0.23 -53.61
CA ILE A 740 14.01 1.03 -54.52
C ILE A 740 13.06 0.16 -55.35
N ASP A 741 11.90 0.71 -55.73
CA ASP A 741 10.84 0.00 -56.44
C ASP A 741 10.99 -0.07 -57.98
N ALA A 742 12.01 0.59 -58.53
CA ALA A 742 12.28 0.59 -59.98
C ALA A 742 13.79 0.61 -60.31
N VAL A 743 14.15 0.06 -61.45
CA VAL A 743 15.54 0.04 -61.95
C VAL A 743 15.88 1.39 -62.56
N LEU A 744 17.05 1.95 -62.23
CA LEU A 744 17.54 3.21 -62.80
C LEU A 744 18.38 2.92 -64.04
N PHE A 745 18.09 3.58 -65.14
CA PHE A 745 18.86 3.46 -66.34
C PHE A 745 19.66 4.73 -66.60
N PRO A 746 20.92 4.64 -67.19
CA PRO A 746 21.69 5.81 -67.55
C PRO A 746 20.99 6.56 -68.70
N VAL A 747 21.12 7.86 -68.71
CA VAL A 747 20.57 8.66 -69.80
C VAL A 747 21.27 8.32 -71.09
N GLU A 748 20.52 7.81 -72.06
CA GLU A 748 21.10 7.66 -73.46
C GLU A 748 21.38 9.03 -74.02
N ARG A 749 22.63 9.24 -74.36
CA ARG A 749 23.11 10.49 -74.99
C ARG A 749 23.22 10.32 -76.50
N GLY A 750 22.46 11.14 -77.17
CA GLY A 750 22.50 11.21 -78.62
C GLY A 750 23.66 12.11 -79.11
N ALA A 751 23.59 12.53 -80.36
CA ALA A 751 24.52 13.49 -80.95
C ALA A 751 24.70 14.75 -80.08
N PHE A 752 25.88 15.29 -80.01
CA PHE A 752 26.29 16.47 -79.17
C PHE A 752 26.34 16.18 -77.63
N GLY A 753 26.30 14.93 -77.18
CA GLY A 753 26.40 14.65 -75.76
C GLY A 753 25.16 15.08 -74.98
N LEU A 754 24.08 15.43 -75.61
CA LEU A 754 22.80 15.75 -75.01
C LEU A 754 21.93 14.52 -74.96
N PRO A 755 20.87 14.44 -73.97
CA PRO A 755 19.89 13.40 -74.02
C PRO A 755 19.32 13.25 -75.43
N TRP A 756 19.10 11.98 -75.91
CA TRP A 756 18.72 11.67 -77.26
C TRP A 756 17.46 12.45 -77.72
N ILE A 757 16.51 12.72 -76.79
CA ILE A 757 15.33 13.55 -77.02
C ILE A 757 15.74 14.98 -77.45
N TRP A 758 16.68 15.60 -76.75
CA TRP A 758 17.23 16.90 -77.12
C TRP A 758 18.07 16.90 -78.39
N SER A 759 18.77 15.77 -78.59
CA SER A 759 19.48 15.56 -79.85
C SER A 759 18.53 15.49 -81.05
N ILE A 760 17.42 14.79 -80.88
CA ILE A 760 16.34 14.76 -81.91
C ILE A 760 15.71 16.15 -82.08
N VAL A 761 15.42 16.87 -80.97
CA VAL A 761 14.81 18.20 -80.95
C VAL A 761 15.82 19.17 -81.66
N ILE A 762 17.09 19.07 -81.31
CA ILE A 762 18.10 19.92 -81.99
C ILE A 762 18.27 19.57 -83.49
N ILE A 763 18.37 18.28 -83.82
CA ILE A 763 18.40 17.79 -85.20
C ILE A 763 17.09 18.20 -85.93
N GLY A 764 15.97 18.03 -85.25
CA GLY A 764 14.68 18.48 -85.76
C GLY A 764 14.55 19.99 -85.91
N LEU A 765 15.07 20.80 -84.97
CA LEU A 765 15.17 22.25 -85.07
C LEU A 765 16.13 22.66 -86.17
N ILE A 766 17.27 21.96 -86.40
CA ILE A 766 18.14 22.15 -87.46
C ILE A 766 17.48 21.81 -88.83
N TRP A 767 16.70 20.73 -88.84
CA TRP A 767 15.90 20.33 -90.00
C TRP A 767 14.72 21.30 -90.23
N MET A 768 14.16 21.88 -89.24
CA MET A 768 13.03 22.77 -89.29
C MET A 768 13.40 24.23 -89.46
N ALA A 769 14.63 24.62 -89.15
CA ALA A 769 15.22 25.91 -89.53
C ALA A 769 15.46 26.03 -91.05
N SER A 770 15.53 24.89 -91.75
CA SER A 770 15.58 24.83 -93.17
C SER A 770 14.22 24.92 -93.90
N ILE A 771 13.15 24.92 -93.22
CA ILE A 771 11.78 25.02 -93.81
C ILE A 771 11.00 26.08 -93.04
N SER A 772 10.73 27.23 -93.74
CA SER A 772 10.14 28.46 -93.21
C SER A 772 8.71 28.36 -92.65
N LEU A 773 8.39 27.19 -92.11
CA LEU A 773 6.97 26.90 -91.61
C LEU A 773 6.84 26.67 -90.17
N LEU A 774 7.75 27.09 -89.33
CA LEU A 774 7.87 26.54 -88.05
C LEU A 774 7.71 27.45 -86.78
N LEU A 775 7.26 28.63 -87.05
CA LEU A 775 6.77 29.46 -85.94
C LEU A 775 5.49 28.93 -85.29
N LEU A 776 4.80 28.03 -85.97
CA LEU A 776 3.56 27.43 -85.46
C LEU A 776 3.87 26.14 -84.66
N GLY A 777 4.87 25.36 -85.00
CA GLY A 777 5.27 24.12 -84.30
C GLY A 777 6.02 24.41 -83.01
N GLY A 778 6.84 25.45 -82.99
CA GLY A 778 7.44 25.91 -81.74
C GLY A 778 6.51 26.36 -80.67
N PHE A 779 5.38 27.00 -81.08
CA PHE A 779 4.32 27.37 -80.14
C PHE A 779 3.56 26.17 -79.59
N LEU A 780 3.36 25.12 -80.39
CA LEU A 780 2.71 23.85 -79.95
C LEU A 780 3.65 23.02 -79.11
N ALA A 781 4.97 23.02 -79.40
CA ALA A 781 5.97 22.28 -78.57
C ALA A 781 6.14 22.95 -77.22
N VAL A 782 6.15 24.27 -77.12
CA VAL A 782 6.17 25.02 -75.85
C VAL A 782 4.87 24.81 -75.10
N LYS A 783 3.72 24.68 -75.77
CA LYS A 783 2.43 24.39 -75.17
C LYS A 783 2.33 22.94 -74.67
N LYS A 784 2.96 22.01 -75.43
CA LYS A 784 3.04 20.59 -74.99
C LYS A 784 4.02 20.43 -73.86
N TRP A 785 5.11 21.19 -73.81
CA TRP A 785 6.06 21.20 -72.69
C TRP A 785 5.45 21.81 -71.41
N LYS A 786 4.67 22.91 -71.52
CA LYS A 786 3.91 23.49 -70.43
C LYS A 786 2.87 22.50 -69.87
N ARG A 787 2.18 21.73 -70.78
CA ARG A 787 1.23 20.68 -70.35
C ARG A 787 1.91 19.52 -69.61
N SER A 788 3.10 19.14 -70.04
CA SER A 788 3.91 18.09 -69.39
C SER A 788 4.42 18.56 -68.02
N ARG A 789 4.81 19.85 -67.89
CA ARG A 789 5.25 20.45 -66.64
C ARG A 789 4.06 20.62 -65.66
N ASN A 790 2.92 21.05 -66.14
CA ASN A 790 1.71 21.15 -65.33
C ASN A 790 1.16 19.74 -64.91
N GLY A 791 1.44 18.73 -65.80
CA GLY A 791 1.07 17.34 -65.40
C GLY A 791 1.94 16.75 -64.29
N TYR A 792 3.22 17.22 -64.22
CA TYR A 792 4.09 16.78 -63.10
C TYR A 792 3.74 17.50 -61.80
N GLU A 793 3.41 18.80 -61.85
CA GLU A 793 2.94 19.54 -60.68
C GLU A 793 1.56 19.00 -60.18
N THR A 794 0.68 18.63 -61.11
CA THR A 794 -0.64 18.05 -60.75
C THR A 794 -0.53 16.64 -60.15
N ILE A 795 0.50 15.86 -60.48
CA ILE A 795 0.72 14.56 -59.84
C ILE A 795 1.23 14.76 -58.39
N LEU A 796 2.14 15.75 -58.18
CA LEU A 796 2.62 16.09 -56.83
C LEU A 796 1.52 16.71 -55.95
N GLU A 797 0.66 17.55 -56.53
CA GLU A 797 -0.51 18.11 -55.82
C GLU A 797 -1.57 17.03 -55.51
N ALA A 798 -1.80 16.07 -56.42
CA ALA A 798 -2.75 14.98 -56.21
C ALA A 798 -2.30 14.02 -55.10
N GLU A 799 -0.97 13.72 -54.99
CA GLU A 799 -0.44 12.94 -53.87
C GLU A 799 -0.51 13.71 -52.55
N GLN A 800 -0.36 15.04 -52.55
CA GLN A 800 -0.54 15.87 -51.33
C GLN A 800 -2.01 15.97 -50.89
N ASP A 801 -2.94 16.04 -51.85
CA ASP A 801 -4.39 16.12 -51.58
C ASP A 801 -4.93 14.76 -51.05
N ASP A 802 -4.45 13.62 -51.53
CA ASP A 802 -4.82 12.29 -51.06
C ASP A 802 -4.35 12.08 -49.58
N ILE A 803 -3.11 12.51 -49.27
CA ILE A 803 -2.56 12.43 -47.90
C ILE A 803 -3.33 13.39 -46.96
N ALA A 804 -3.66 14.60 -47.42
CA ALA A 804 -4.44 15.55 -46.63
C ALA A 804 -5.87 15.04 -46.35
N GLN A 805 -6.46 14.24 -47.27
CA GLN A 805 -7.77 13.64 -47.09
C GLN A 805 -7.75 12.46 -46.12
N GLU A 806 -6.66 11.66 -46.11
CA GLU A 806 -6.46 10.60 -45.13
C GLU A 806 -6.29 11.18 -43.71
N GLU A 807 -5.48 12.24 -43.52
CA GLU A 807 -5.34 12.92 -42.21
C GLU A 807 -6.64 13.59 -41.74
N GLU A 808 -7.44 14.15 -42.67
CA GLU A 808 -8.73 14.73 -42.30
C GLU A 808 -9.76 13.65 -41.93
N GLN A 809 -9.62 12.44 -42.47
CA GLN A 809 -10.46 11.29 -42.14
C GLN A 809 -10.05 10.65 -40.83
N GLU A 810 -8.73 10.53 -40.57
CA GLU A 810 -8.20 10.05 -39.28
C GLU A 810 -8.53 11.03 -38.13
N ASN A 811 -8.48 12.34 -38.38
CA ASN A 811 -8.91 13.36 -37.42
C ASN A 811 -10.43 13.35 -37.15
N ARG A 812 -11.25 13.00 -38.16
CA ARG A 812 -12.71 12.83 -37.94
C ARG A 812 -13.04 11.58 -37.15
N ASP A 813 -12.30 10.51 -37.35
CA ASP A 813 -12.47 9.26 -36.59
C ASP A 813 -11.93 9.42 -35.15
N ALA A 814 -10.82 10.12 -34.94
CA ALA A 814 -10.30 10.46 -33.62
C ALA A 814 -11.27 11.35 -32.82
N THR A 815 -11.94 12.28 -33.49
CA THR A 815 -12.94 13.17 -32.85
C THR A 815 -14.26 12.42 -32.52
N ARG A 816 -14.55 11.34 -33.25
CA ARG A 816 -15.72 10.48 -32.98
C ARG A 816 -15.53 9.54 -31.78
N TYR A 817 -14.27 9.17 -31.49
CA TYR A 817 -13.92 8.37 -30.29
C TYR A 817 -13.84 9.19 -28.98
N GLN A 818 -13.78 10.52 -29.07
CA GLN A 818 -13.82 11.38 -27.88
C GLN A 818 -15.26 11.81 -27.46
N GLN A 819 -16.29 11.42 -28.24
CA GLN A 819 -17.70 11.71 -27.94
C GLN A 819 -18.57 10.47 -27.66
N GLN A 820 -17.95 9.33 -27.42
CA GLN A 820 -18.57 8.18 -26.79
C GLN A 820 -17.77 7.84 -25.51
#